data_cd3b7afbff1eee4dff20090e4175188e
#
_entry.id   cd3b7afbff1eee4dff20090e4175188e
#
_cell.length_a   1.000
_cell.length_b   1.000
_cell.length_c   1.000
_cell.angle_alpha   90.00
_cell.angle_beta   90.00
_cell.angle_gamma   90.00
#
_symmetry.space_group_name_H-M   'P 1'
#
loop_
_entity.id
_entity.type
_entity.pdbx_description
1 polymer ?
#
loop_
_entity_poly.entity_id
_entity_poly.type
_entity_poly.pdbx_seq_one_letter_code
_entity_poly.pdbx_strand_id
1 'polypeptide(L)'
;LNGLPRGIFIVESDYTIGGKKRYEIQRFSIMSFLDNTHKHKNMFVNTYVDPLFPMQIYRDVLDRYRKIGYGARSGFVINDERLAQLADSFGVESSICRIAHARKDKNGRNVEILREVEWYLISGRRKSDSLLVENAAQKEITPELLKRVEDAAAEIAKNSPSVRGWYFLCEPEGTLPEWANPAYAKPEEYRKFIALETAVAKGVKRGNPKAELYTSPTSNIASPDRILFYDRLFAEAAKNGIRYDAVAAHNYRVGAPEYPVSMERQYKNLFAVLDKHGYSNVKISSPEGMHWLPVRCLKSPFISDYPISSGHLNGLVPYTYDLSYAEKIGSAYRARSWLVGLKHQDRIRQMNASNYGAFEMDAMLTPFAFQKIPNTLGRLLGNARFLEELNLFPNTRCYLFEDEQKRPVAAIWACMEEVDLGEAAAPDFLFKPAAGLELFDLMEAEHALPADKNGETVLPLSPYPVFLRGKPDTAKEFAAMLRAGHGRSNIAQRPLLTVRLNSASDVAVRLENIENSTLSGTLLSPRGDRKVSIPAGGSTDFTLPLPIPLSADKQTAYDLTLRFRKQDGKNEVFRYDRSFAGLLAKRAEQPIVIDGNPAKWTAYPAIPMTTRFRGKFLQHRGLFPDAKDFSADYKIAWDENGLYLAVFVKDDKFVWKNQPRIKDGWKNDSLQVFFDTFADGRDSDRKRTTGSDDWSYGIYPQDAAGSALAVWRYLTPDVQLTRGVAGAKADTLADDVKAAFRKTADGYFYEVAFSPKSVEPFRLKAGNTLGIGILLYDADDPSQQEPRSRLTNTTGTDMPNERPDFWPLVRLTE
;
A
#
# COMPACT_ATOMS: atom_id res chain seq x y z
N LEU A 1 -1.15 -35.17 16.47
CA LEU A 1 -1.16 -33.71 16.69
C LEU A 1 -1.27 -33.35 18.19
N ASN A 2 -1.53 -34.33 19.04
CA ASN A 2 -1.58 -34.13 20.49
C ASN A 2 -0.19 -33.71 20.98
N GLY A 3 -0.11 -32.56 21.66
CA GLY A 3 1.13 -32.01 22.17
C GLY A 3 1.79 -30.90 21.33
N LEU A 4 1.28 -30.59 20.14
CA LEU A 4 1.72 -29.41 19.42
C LEU A 4 1.08 -28.15 20.00
N PRO A 5 1.83 -27.04 20.09
CA PRO A 5 1.29 -25.77 20.52
C PRO A 5 0.28 -25.21 19.49
N ARG A 6 -0.45 -24.17 19.86
CA ARG A 6 -1.25 -23.41 18.91
C ARG A 6 -0.35 -22.71 17.90
N GLY A 7 -0.78 -22.66 16.64
CA GLY A 7 0.01 -22.08 15.57
C GLY A 7 -0.38 -22.55 14.18
N ILE A 8 0.40 -22.13 13.23
CA ILE A 8 0.34 -22.57 11.84
C ILE A 8 1.55 -23.49 11.59
N PHE A 9 1.28 -24.64 11.00
CA PHE A 9 2.28 -25.65 10.71
C PHE A 9 2.34 -25.89 9.21
N ILE A 10 3.54 -25.96 8.69
CA ILE A 10 3.83 -26.32 7.32
C ILE A 10 4.55 -27.67 7.36
N VAL A 11 3.99 -28.65 6.65
CA VAL A 11 4.61 -29.96 6.47
C VAL A 11 5.14 -30.03 5.07
N GLU A 12 6.44 -30.11 4.96
CA GLU A 12 7.13 -30.33 3.68
C GLU A 12 7.42 -31.82 3.55
N SER A 13 7.06 -32.38 2.41
CA SER A 13 7.21 -33.81 2.14
C SER A 13 7.96 -34.04 0.84
N ASP A 14 9.14 -34.64 0.94
CA ASP A 14 9.89 -35.14 -0.19
C ASP A 14 9.65 -36.64 -0.30
N TYR A 15 9.13 -37.12 -1.45
CA TYR A 15 8.92 -38.52 -1.68
C TYR A 15 9.10 -38.91 -3.14
N THR A 16 9.21 -40.18 -3.41
CA THR A 16 9.41 -40.70 -4.76
C THR A 16 8.28 -41.67 -5.13
N ILE A 17 7.55 -41.37 -6.19
CA ILE A 17 6.54 -42.28 -6.77
C ILE A 17 6.92 -42.61 -8.18
N GLY A 18 6.98 -43.90 -8.48
CA GLY A 18 7.31 -44.39 -9.82
C GLY A 18 8.67 -43.88 -10.33
N GLY A 19 9.68 -43.77 -9.46
CA GLY A 19 11.01 -43.26 -9.79
C GLY A 19 11.11 -41.73 -9.98
N LYS A 20 10.02 -40.97 -9.82
CA LYS A 20 9.98 -39.53 -9.94
C LYS A 20 9.92 -38.90 -8.56
N LYS A 21 10.85 -37.99 -8.28
CA LYS A 21 10.80 -37.15 -7.07
C LYS A 21 9.58 -36.26 -7.09
N ARG A 22 8.91 -36.18 -5.96
CA ARG A 22 7.79 -35.32 -5.70
C ARG A 22 8.08 -34.51 -4.44
N TYR A 23 7.63 -33.26 -4.45
CA TYR A 23 7.66 -32.38 -3.32
C TYR A 23 6.25 -31.85 -3.09
N GLU A 24 5.78 -31.95 -1.86
CA GLU A 24 4.47 -31.43 -1.47
C GLU A 24 4.59 -30.59 -0.21
N ILE A 25 3.81 -29.53 -0.16
CA ILE A 25 3.64 -28.69 1.01
C ILE A 25 2.19 -28.82 1.46
N GLN A 26 2.00 -29.23 2.70
CA GLN A 26 0.71 -29.29 3.35
C GLN A 26 0.69 -28.32 4.53
N ARG A 27 -0.47 -27.78 4.82
CA ARG A 27 -0.70 -26.87 5.93
C ARG A 27 -1.75 -27.38 6.85
N PHE A 28 -1.59 -27.08 8.13
CA PHE A 28 -2.65 -27.17 9.11
C PHE A 28 -2.47 -26.11 10.18
N SER A 29 -3.56 -25.78 10.86
CA SER A 29 -3.56 -24.80 11.94
C SER A 29 -4.18 -25.38 13.20
N ILE A 30 -3.59 -25.03 14.34
CA ILE A 30 -4.16 -25.28 15.66
C ILE A 30 -4.56 -23.94 16.24
N MET A 31 -5.86 -23.69 16.32
CA MET A 31 -6.44 -22.42 16.73
C MET A 31 -7.39 -22.60 17.90
N SER A 32 -7.58 -21.55 18.69
CA SER A 32 -8.69 -21.48 19.62
C SER A 32 -10.01 -21.41 18.85
N PHE A 33 -11.00 -22.17 19.31
CA PHE A 33 -12.35 -21.98 18.84
C PHE A 33 -12.92 -20.72 19.52
N LEU A 34 -13.16 -19.69 18.71
CA LEU A 34 -13.85 -18.48 19.16
C LEU A 34 -15.25 -18.55 18.57
N ASP A 35 -16.23 -18.72 19.40
CA ASP A 35 -17.60 -18.53 18.95
C ASP A 35 -17.83 -17.02 18.77
N ASN A 36 -18.00 -16.59 17.53
CA ASN A 36 -18.19 -15.18 17.20
C ASN A 36 -19.59 -14.64 17.52
N THR A 37 -20.39 -15.35 18.30
CA THR A 37 -21.73 -14.94 18.69
C THR A 37 -21.73 -13.66 19.54
N HIS A 38 -21.17 -12.57 19.02
CA HIS A 38 -21.15 -11.21 19.58
C HIS A 38 -20.46 -11.03 20.94
N LYS A 39 -19.67 -11.99 21.38
CA LYS A 39 -18.96 -11.92 22.65
C LYS A 39 -17.70 -11.05 22.61
N HIS A 40 -17.18 -10.77 21.41
CA HIS A 40 -15.91 -10.04 21.22
C HIS A 40 -16.14 -8.67 20.57
N LYS A 41 -16.65 -7.72 21.33
CA LYS A 41 -17.03 -6.39 20.82
C LYS A 41 -15.90 -5.65 20.13
N ASN A 42 -14.67 -5.83 20.60
CA ASN A 42 -13.48 -5.18 20.04
C ASN A 42 -12.96 -5.89 18.78
N MET A 43 -13.43 -7.11 18.54
CA MET A 43 -13.03 -7.94 17.41
C MET A 43 -14.12 -8.01 16.35
N PHE A 44 -14.84 -6.93 16.18
CA PHE A 44 -15.77 -6.79 15.06
C PHE A 44 -14.97 -6.64 13.77
N VAL A 45 -14.34 -7.73 13.41
CA VAL A 45 -13.43 -7.82 12.28
C VAL A 45 -14.22 -8.02 11.04
N ASN A 46 -13.90 -7.24 10.04
CA ASN A 46 -14.52 -7.31 8.75
C ASN A 46 -13.68 -8.18 7.82
N THR A 47 -14.34 -9.03 7.08
CA THR A 47 -13.73 -9.88 6.07
C THR A 47 -14.56 -9.88 4.79
N TYR A 48 -13.89 -10.12 3.70
CA TYR A 48 -14.50 -10.22 2.39
C TYR A 48 -14.83 -11.67 2.07
N VAL A 49 -16.03 -11.93 1.58
CA VAL A 49 -16.42 -13.25 1.11
C VAL A 49 -16.81 -13.17 -0.36
N ASP A 50 -16.12 -13.88 -1.21
CA ASP A 50 -16.41 -13.91 -2.64
C ASP A 50 -17.69 -14.74 -2.91
N PRO A 51 -18.73 -14.12 -3.46
CA PRO A 51 -19.99 -14.78 -3.76
C PRO A 51 -19.97 -15.65 -5.02
N LEU A 52 -18.85 -15.71 -5.72
CA LEU A 52 -18.68 -16.60 -6.88
C LEU A 52 -18.52 -18.07 -6.45
N PHE A 53 -18.30 -18.31 -5.15
CA PHE A 53 -18.25 -19.66 -4.64
C PHE A 53 -19.60 -20.36 -4.68
N PRO A 54 -19.63 -21.67 -4.98
CA PRO A 54 -20.81 -22.50 -4.72
C PRO A 54 -21.30 -22.34 -3.28
N MET A 55 -22.61 -22.39 -3.06
CA MET A 55 -23.20 -22.17 -1.74
C MET A 55 -22.64 -23.05 -0.63
N GLN A 56 -22.19 -24.25 -0.97
CA GLN A 56 -21.56 -25.14 0.02
C GLN A 56 -20.22 -24.57 0.51
N ILE A 57 -19.36 -24.15 -0.40
CA ILE A 57 -18.07 -23.54 -0.04
C ILE A 57 -18.31 -22.26 0.77
N TYR A 58 -19.33 -21.46 0.39
CA TYR A 58 -19.70 -20.28 1.14
C TYR A 58 -20.07 -20.59 2.60
N ARG A 59 -20.83 -21.65 2.84
CA ARG A 59 -21.16 -22.12 4.19
C ARG A 59 -19.91 -22.56 4.96
N ASP A 60 -19.02 -23.29 4.31
CA ASP A 60 -17.78 -23.77 4.92
C ASP A 60 -16.85 -22.60 5.30
N VAL A 61 -16.76 -21.57 4.46
CA VAL A 61 -16.02 -20.33 4.74
C VAL A 61 -16.63 -19.60 5.94
N LEU A 62 -17.96 -19.43 5.96
CA LEU A 62 -18.64 -18.77 7.08
C LEU A 62 -18.48 -19.54 8.40
N ASP A 63 -18.51 -20.86 8.38
CA ASP A 63 -18.24 -21.69 9.55
C ASP A 63 -16.81 -21.51 10.04
N ARG A 64 -15.83 -21.42 9.14
CA ARG A 64 -14.43 -21.08 9.48
C ARG A 64 -14.35 -19.70 10.13
N TYR A 65 -15.01 -18.70 9.54
CA TYR A 65 -15.00 -17.34 10.10
C TYR A 65 -15.61 -17.30 11.50
N ARG A 66 -16.72 -17.98 11.71
CA ARG A 66 -17.31 -18.14 13.03
C ARG A 66 -16.30 -18.73 14.03
N LYS A 67 -15.61 -19.79 13.64
CA LYS A 67 -14.61 -20.48 14.49
C LYS A 67 -13.37 -19.64 14.76
N ILE A 68 -12.96 -18.81 13.82
CA ILE A 68 -11.83 -17.88 13.96
C ILE A 68 -12.20 -16.69 14.87
N GLY A 69 -13.47 -16.29 14.89
CA GLY A 69 -13.96 -15.17 15.68
C GLY A 69 -14.32 -13.92 14.88
N TYR A 70 -14.52 -14.04 13.55
CA TYR A 70 -14.95 -12.91 12.74
C TYR A 70 -16.40 -12.54 13.02
N GLY A 71 -16.63 -11.25 13.29
CA GLY A 71 -17.96 -10.74 13.62
C GLY A 71 -18.71 -10.13 12.43
N ALA A 72 -18.01 -9.77 11.37
CA ALA A 72 -18.63 -9.10 10.22
C ALA A 72 -18.00 -9.50 8.88
N ARG A 73 -18.77 -9.34 7.82
CA ARG A 73 -18.30 -9.36 6.45
C ARG A 73 -18.61 -8.06 5.71
N SER A 74 -17.76 -7.67 4.79
CA SER A 74 -18.08 -6.67 3.77
C SER A 74 -18.63 -7.35 2.52
N GLY A 75 -19.50 -6.67 1.81
CA GLY A 75 -20.04 -7.13 0.54
C GLY A 75 -19.60 -6.21 -0.59
N PHE A 76 -18.57 -6.62 -1.33
CA PHE A 76 -18.06 -5.83 -2.45
C PHE A 76 -18.77 -6.15 -3.76
N VAL A 77 -18.95 -7.43 -4.08
CA VAL A 77 -19.38 -7.84 -5.42
C VAL A 77 -20.86 -8.23 -5.50
N ILE A 78 -21.39 -8.92 -4.51
CA ILE A 78 -22.79 -9.36 -4.51
C ILE A 78 -23.36 -9.23 -3.11
N ASN A 79 -24.41 -8.40 -3.00
CA ASN A 79 -25.14 -8.18 -1.77
C ASN A 79 -26.59 -8.60 -2.00
N ASP A 80 -27.01 -9.72 -1.42
CA ASP A 80 -28.39 -10.12 -1.41
C ASP A 80 -28.84 -10.56 0.00
N GLU A 81 -30.12 -10.47 0.23
CA GLU A 81 -30.72 -10.79 1.52
C GLU A 81 -30.45 -12.24 1.94
N ARG A 82 -30.46 -13.16 0.98
CA ARG A 82 -30.26 -14.59 1.27
C ARG A 82 -28.85 -14.87 1.79
N LEU A 83 -27.84 -14.20 1.19
CA LEU A 83 -26.46 -14.32 1.64
C LEU A 83 -26.25 -13.62 2.99
N ALA A 84 -26.93 -12.52 3.23
CA ALA A 84 -26.92 -11.84 4.51
C ALA A 84 -27.55 -12.71 5.61
N GLN A 85 -28.70 -13.30 5.37
CA GLN A 85 -29.35 -14.24 6.29
C GLN A 85 -28.47 -15.46 6.58
N LEU A 86 -27.84 -16.00 5.54
CA LEU A 86 -26.91 -17.11 5.73
C LEU A 86 -25.71 -16.70 6.60
N ALA A 87 -25.12 -15.55 6.35
CA ALA A 87 -24.00 -15.07 7.17
C ALA A 87 -24.44 -14.85 8.63
N ASP A 88 -25.62 -14.25 8.85
CA ASP A 88 -26.18 -14.06 10.19
C ASP A 88 -26.39 -15.39 10.94
N SER A 89 -26.78 -16.46 10.23
CA SER A 89 -26.94 -17.79 10.83
C SER A 89 -25.62 -18.38 11.35
N PHE A 90 -24.49 -17.86 10.90
CA PHE A 90 -23.15 -18.15 11.41
C PHE A 90 -22.63 -17.07 12.38
N GLY A 91 -23.46 -16.09 12.75
CA GLY A 91 -23.05 -14.98 13.60
C GLY A 91 -22.08 -14.00 12.92
N VAL A 92 -22.06 -13.97 11.58
CA VAL A 92 -21.24 -13.06 10.78
C VAL A 92 -22.15 -12.00 10.16
N GLU A 93 -22.12 -10.81 10.72
CA GLU A 93 -22.98 -9.70 10.29
C GLU A 93 -22.57 -9.16 8.90
N SER A 94 -23.57 -8.93 8.05
CA SER A 94 -23.35 -8.25 6.76
C SER A 94 -23.45 -6.75 6.97
N SER A 95 -22.31 -6.07 7.15
CA SER A 95 -22.30 -4.66 7.60
C SER A 95 -21.58 -3.83 6.58
N ILE A 96 -20.96 -3.53 5.90
CA ILE A 96 -20.34 -2.57 4.99
C ILE A 96 -20.49 -3.06 3.56
N CYS A 97 -21.73 -2.98 3.06
CA CYS A 97 -22.10 -3.50 1.76
C CYS A 97 -22.23 -2.39 0.72
N ARG A 98 -21.68 -2.62 -0.48
CA ARG A 98 -21.80 -1.69 -1.61
C ARG A 98 -23.19 -1.81 -2.23
N ILE A 99 -23.98 -0.74 -2.17
CA ILE A 99 -25.39 -0.80 -2.59
C ILE A 99 -25.54 -0.95 -4.11
N ALA A 100 -24.64 -0.38 -4.90
CA ALA A 100 -24.65 -0.51 -6.35
C ALA A 100 -24.44 -1.96 -6.84
N HIS A 101 -23.96 -2.84 -5.97
CA HIS A 101 -23.73 -4.25 -6.26
C HIS A 101 -24.77 -5.17 -5.62
N ALA A 102 -25.87 -4.64 -5.13
CA ALA A 102 -26.99 -5.46 -4.70
C ALA A 102 -27.57 -6.27 -5.89
N ARG A 103 -27.93 -7.52 -5.61
CA ARG A 103 -28.56 -8.37 -6.63
C ARG A 103 -30.00 -7.92 -6.89
N LYS A 104 -30.54 -8.40 -8.02
CA LYS A 104 -31.94 -8.24 -8.38
C LYS A 104 -32.86 -8.55 -7.19
N ASP A 105 -33.90 -7.76 -7.03
CA ASP A 105 -34.95 -8.07 -6.08
C ASP A 105 -35.56 -9.45 -6.37
N LYS A 106 -36.37 -9.95 -5.44
CA LYS A 106 -37.09 -11.23 -5.59
C LYS A 106 -37.98 -11.30 -6.83
N ASN A 107 -38.33 -10.17 -7.45
CA ASN A 107 -39.12 -10.06 -8.65
C ASN A 107 -38.30 -9.89 -9.94
N GLY A 108 -37.00 -10.01 -9.86
CA GLY A 108 -36.06 -9.85 -11.01
C GLY A 108 -35.93 -8.43 -11.53
N ARG A 109 -36.50 -7.42 -10.84
CA ARG A 109 -36.39 -6.03 -11.25
C ARG A 109 -34.96 -5.51 -11.01
N ASN A 110 -34.55 -4.66 -11.90
CA ASN A 110 -33.19 -4.17 -11.96
C ASN A 110 -32.99 -3.00 -11.03
N VAL A 111 -32.05 -3.15 -10.12
CA VAL A 111 -31.36 -2.04 -9.47
C VAL A 111 -30.23 -1.51 -10.35
N GLU A 112 -30.33 -1.72 -11.66
CA GLU A 112 -29.31 -1.34 -12.66
C GLU A 112 -29.02 0.15 -12.63
N ILE A 113 -30.00 0.98 -12.24
CA ILE A 113 -29.79 2.43 -12.16
C ILE A 113 -28.60 2.80 -11.26
N LEU A 114 -28.38 2.12 -10.13
CA LEU A 114 -27.26 2.40 -9.25
C LEU A 114 -25.94 1.98 -9.88
N ARG A 115 -25.91 0.84 -10.60
CA ARG A 115 -24.74 0.40 -11.35
C ARG A 115 -24.45 1.30 -12.55
N GLU A 116 -25.47 1.79 -13.21
CA GLU A 116 -25.31 2.71 -14.33
C GLU A 116 -24.78 4.05 -13.89
N VAL A 117 -25.29 4.60 -12.79
CA VAL A 117 -24.81 5.82 -12.18
C VAL A 117 -23.35 5.65 -11.71
N GLU A 118 -23.05 4.54 -11.06
CA GLU A 118 -21.71 4.23 -10.66
C GLU A 118 -20.77 4.09 -11.87
N TRP A 119 -21.17 3.33 -12.88
CA TRP A 119 -20.39 3.17 -14.10
C TRP A 119 -20.15 4.50 -14.82
N TYR A 120 -21.17 5.35 -14.88
CA TYR A 120 -21.07 6.67 -15.45
C TYR A 120 -20.08 7.55 -14.68
N LEU A 121 -20.15 7.55 -13.35
CA LEU A 121 -19.22 8.31 -12.51
C LEU A 121 -17.78 7.83 -12.65
N ILE A 122 -17.58 6.52 -12.73
CA ILE A 122 -16.24 5.93 -12.84
C ILE A 122 -15.63 6.08 -14.23
N SER A 123 -16.42 5.81 -15.27
CA SER A 123 -15.89 5.66 -16.63
C SER A 123 -16.03 6.93 -17.47
N GLY A 124 -16.90 7.86 -17.07
CA GLY A 124 -17.32 8.98 -17.92
C GLY A 124 -18.04 8.55 -19.20
N ARG A 125 -18.45 7.28 -19.32
CA ARG A 125 -19.02 6.67 -20.51
C ARG A 125 -20.41 6.11 -20.29
N ARG A 126 -21.14 5.99 -21.40
CA ARG A 126 -22.43 5.32 -21.45
C ARG A 126 -22.29 3.87 -21.89
N LYS A 127 -23.08 2.97 -21.33
CA LYS A 127 -23.52 1.79 -22.08
C LYS A 127 -24.56 2.25 -23.10
N SER A 128 -24.48 1.73 -24.32
CA SER A 128 -25.39 2.10 -25.44
C SER A 128 -26.87 1.93 -25.14
N ASP A 129 -27.22 1.13 -24.16
CA ASP A 129 -28.60 0.80 -23.78
C ASP A 129 -29.00 1.33 -22.39
N SER A 130 -28.29 2.34 -21.85
CA SER A 130 -28.52 2.80 -20.50
C SER A 130 -29.68 3.77 -20.38
N LEU A 131 -30.41 3.67 -19.29
CA LEU A 131 -31.50 4.57 -18.92
C LEU A 131 -31.03 6.03 -18.70
N LEU A 132 -29.73 6.27 -18.70
CA LEU A 132 -29.09 7.56 -18.54
C LEU A 132 -28.75 8.25 -19.87
N VAL A 133 -29.21 7.70 -21.00
CA VAL A 133 -28.83 8.10 -22.35
C VAL A 133 -29.00 9.61 -22.60
N GLU A 134 -30.03 10.22 -22.09
CA GLU A 134 -30.30 11.63 -22.36
C GLU A 134 -29.44 12.60 -21.56
N ASN A 135 -29.07 12.26 -20.33
CA ASN A 135 -28.43 13.18 -19.38
C ASN A 135 -26.91 13.04 -19.29
N ALA A 136 -26.39 11.88 -19.63
CA ALA A 136 -24.96 11.61 -19.52
C ALA A 136 -24.12 12.48 -20.47
N ALA A 137 -24.65 12.93 -21.64
CA ALA A 137 -23.93 13.80 -22.57
C ALA A 137 -23.63 15.18 -22.00
N GLN A 138 -24.50 15.62 -21.11
CA GLN A 138 -24.44 16.98 -20.55
C GLN A 138 -23.81 17.02 -19.15
N LYS A 139 -23.43 15.88 -18.59
CA LYS A 139 -22.93 15.77 -17.21
C LYS A 139 -23.92 16.34 -16.17
N GLU A 140 -25.22 16.33 -16.50
CA GLU A 140 -26.23 16.87 -15.60
C GLU A 140 -26.82 15.77 -14.70
N ILE A 141 -26.99 16.12 -13.45
CA ILE A 141 -27.68 15.31 -12.45
C ILE A 141 -29.06 15.94 -12.23
N THR A 142 -30.07 15.38 -12.90
CA THR A 142 -31.43 15.95 -12.82
C THR A 142 -32.17 15.52 -11.56
N PRO A 143 -33.18 16.26 -11.09
CA PRO A 143 -34.03 15.84 -9.98
C PRO A 143 -34.68 14.48 -10.19
N GLU A 144 -35.09 14.17 -11.43
CA GLU A 144 -35.73 12.89 -11.81
C GLU A 144 -34.70 11.74 -11.64
N LEU A 145 -33.43 11.93 -12.05
CA LEU A 145 -32.37 10.96 -11.82
C LEU A 145 -32.12 10.73 -10.33
N LEU A 146 -32.01 11.80 -9.55
CA LEU A 146 -31.87 11.71 -8.09
C LEU A 146 -33.01 10.95 -7.44
N LYS A 147 -34.24 11.23 -7.88
CA LYS A 147 -35.43 10.52 -7.36
C LYS A 147 -35.39 9.02 -7.69
N ARG A 148 -35.01 8.66 -8.91
CA ARG A 148 -34.83 7.26 -9.32
C ARG A 148 -33.72 6.54 -8.54
N VAL A 149 -32.61 7.21 -8.29
CA VAL A 149 -31.49 6.69 -7.46
C VAL A 149 -31.95 6.47 -6.02
N GLU A 150 -32.67 7.43 -5.46
CA GLU A 150 -33.28 7.33 -4.13
C GLU A 150 -34.26 6.17 -4.02
N ASP A 151 -35.15 6.03 -5.00
CA ASP A 151 -36.19 4.96 -5.01
C ASP A 151 -35.53 3.58 -5.15
N ALA A 152 -34.52 3.44 -6.00
CA ALA A 152 -33.75 2.20 -6.13
C ALA A 152 -33.02 1.83 -4.83
N ALA A 153 -32.36 2.79 -4.19
CA ALA A 153 -31.71 2.56 -2.91
C ALA A 153 -32.69 2.17 -1.81
N ALA A 154 -33.88 2.80 -1.79
CA ALA A 154 -34.93 2.45 -0.84
C ALA A 154 -35.47 1.04 -1.06
N GLU A 155 -35.68 0.64 -2.32
CA GLU A 155 -36.14 -0.71 -2.65
C GLU A 155 -35.15 -1.77 -2.22
N ILE A 156 -33.84 -1.55 -2.48
CA ILE A 156 -32.78 -2.47 -2.06
C ILE A 156 -32.74 -2.60 -0.53
N ALA A 157 -32.68 -1.48 0.18
CA ALA A 157 -32.60 -1.48 1.64
C ALA A 157 -33.82 -2.12 2.30
N LYS A 158 -35.02 -1.92 1.72
CA LYS A 158 -36.26 -2.55 2.15
C LYS A 158 -36.23 -4.07 1.96
N ASN A 159 -35.71 -4.53 0.83
CA ASN A 159 -35.70 -5.95 0.46
C ASN A 159 -34.51 -6.72 1.03
N SER A 160 -33.59 -6.04 1.71
CA SER A 160 -32.39 -6.62 2.31
C SER A 160 -32.25 -6.21 3.79
N PRO A 161 -33.23 -6.56 4.65
CA PRO A 161 -33.25 -6.15 6.05
C PRO A 161 -32.12 -6.78 6.88
N SER A 162 -31.57 -7.91 6.47
CA SER A 162 -30.42 -8.56 7.12
C SER A 162 -29.08 -7.93 6.74
N VAL A 163 -29.05 -7.03 5.74
CA VAL A 163 -27.86 -6.21 5.48
C VAL A 163 -27.90 -5.00 6.39
N ARG A 164 -26.98 -4.95 7.32
CA ARG A 164 -26.95 -3.93 8.36
C ARG A 164 -26.52 -2.56 7.87
N GLY A 165 -25.58 -2.49 6.93
CA GLY A 165 -25.04 -1.22 6.52
C GLY A 165 -24.66 -1.13 5.04
N TRP A 166 -24.81 0.07 4.49
CA TRP A 166 -24.63 0.36 3.07
C TRP A 166 -23.71 1.55 2.84
N TYR A 167 -22.88 1.46 1.77
CA TYR A 167 -22.15 2.57 1.18
C TYR A 167 -22.42 2.64 -0.33
N PHE A 168 -22.08 3.77 -0.96
CA PHE A 168 -22.38 3.97 -2.38
C PHE A 168 -21.23 3.56 -3.28
N LEU A 169 -20.16 4.33 -3.35
CA LEU A 169 -19.01 4.09 -4.21
C LEU A 169 -17.84 3.48 -3.44
N CYS A 170 -17.00 2.72 -4.14
CA CYS A 170 -15.74 2.24 -3.62
C CYS A 170 -14.60 3.06 -4.22
N GLU A 171 -13.72 3.56 -3.37
CA GLU A 171 -12.53 4.33 -3.74
C GLU A 171 -12.82 5.48 -4.72
N PRO A 172 -13.77 6.35 -4.38
CA PRO A 172 -14.22 7.40 -5.30
C PRO A 172 -13.10 8.35 -5.70
N GLU A 173 -12.12 8.61 -4.83
CA GLU A 173 -10.99 9.48 -5.12
C GLU A 173 -10.06 8.94 -6.22
N GLY A 174 -10.03 7.61 -6.41
CA GLY A 174 -9.27 6.96 -7.46
C GLY A 174 -10.10 6.59 -8.69
N THR A 175 -11.43 6.55 -8.55
CA THR A 175 -12.34 6.07 -9.59
C THR A 175 -13.18 7.17 -10.22
N LEU A 176 -13.51 8.23 -9.46
CA LEU A 176 -14.23 9.37 -9.99
C LEU A 176 -13.39 10.15 -11.00
N PRO A 177 -13.99 10.62 -12.10
CA PRO A 177 -13.32 11.58 -12.96
C PRO A 177 -13.00 12.87 -12.20
N GLU A 178 -12.00 13.62 -12.65
CA GLU A 178 -11.51 14.82 -11.96
C GLU A 178 -12.64 15.82 -11.63
N TRP A 179 -13.61 15.97 -12.54
CA TRP A 179 -14.72 16.88 -12.38
C TRP A 179 -15.70 16.53 -11.25
N ALA A 180 -15.75 15.26 -10.83
CA ALA A 180 -16.66 14.79 -9.79
C ALA A 180 -15.95 14.47 -8.47
N ASN A 181 -14.64 14.44 -8.46
CA ASN A 181 -13.85 14.04 -7.31
C ASN A 181 -13.70 15.17 -6.29
N PRO A 182 -14.22 15.03 -5.06
CA PRO A 182 -14.09 16.07 -4.03
C PRO A 182 -12.65 16.51 -3.73
N ALA A 183 -11.65 15.66 -3.97
CA ALA A 183 -10.26 16.03 -3.73
C ALA A 183 -9.72 17.08 -4.72
N TYR A 184 -10.20 17.08 -5.97
CA TYR A 184 -9.63 17.86 -7.07
C TYR A 184 -10.59 18.83 -7.72
N ALA A 185 -11.89 18.45 -7.78
CA ALA A 185 -12.90 19.24 -8.48
C ALA A 185 -13.25 20.52 -7.74
N LYS A 186 -13.78 21.48 -8.49
CA LYS A 186 -14.39 22.68 -7.91
C LYS A 186 -15.70 22.32 -7.18
N PRO A 187 -16.12 23.11 -6.19
CA PRO A 187 -17.34 22.83 -5.42
C PRO A 187 -18.60 22.57 -6.26
N GLU A 188 -18.78 23.31 -7.32
CA GLU A 188 -19.91 23.18 -8.23
C GLU A 188 -19.90 21.83 -8.97
N GLU A 189 -18.74 21.22 -9.16
CA GLU A 189 -18.60 19.95 -9.86
C GLU A 189 -18.75 18.76 -8.92
N TYR A 190 -18.00 18.72 -7.81
CA TYR A 190 -18.09 17.56 -6.92
C TYR A 190 -19.43 17.48 -6.16
N ARG A 191 -20.19 18.56 -6.08
CA ARG A 191 -21.56 18.53 -5.57
C ARG A 191 -22.48 17.60 -6.36
N LYS A 192 -22.18 17.30 -7.62
CA LYS A 192 -22.90 16.29 -8.41
C LYS A 192 -22.75 14.91 -7.78
N PHE A 193 -21.54 14.54 -7.39
CA PHE A 193 -21.32 13.31 -6.62
C PHE A 193 -22.04 13.35 -5.27
N ILE A 194 -21.96 14.45 -4.53
CA ILE A 194 -22.62 14.60 -3.23
C ILE A 194 -24.15 14.51 -3.38
N ALA A 195 -24.73 15.02 -4.45
CA ALA A 195 -26.15 14.88 -4.70
C ALA A 195 -26.58 13.41 -4.88
N LEU A 196 -25.80 12.61 -5.59
CA LEU A 196 -26.04 11.17 -5.74
C LEU A 196 -25.84 10.42 -4.42
N GLU A 197 -24.78 10.71 -3.69
CA GLU A 197 -24.53 10.15 -2.35
C GLU A 197 -25.71 10.48 -1.41
N THR A 198 -26.22 11.71 -1.49
CA THR A 198 -27.40 12.17 -0.73
C THR A 198 -28.64 11.39 -1.11
N ALA A 199 -28.89 11.17 -2.39
CA ALA A 199 -30.06 10.41 -2.86
C ALA A 199 -30.00 8.95 -2.38
N VAL A 200 -28.83 8.33 -2.45
CA VAL A 200 -28.60 6.98 -1.91
C VAL A 200 -28.87 6.96 -0.40
N ALA A 201 -28.31 7.92 0.34
CA ALA A 201 -28.47 8.00 1.79
C ALA A 201 -29.95 8.12 2.21
N LYS A 202 -30.68 9.01 1.55
CA LYS A 202 -32.12 9.19 1.78
C LYS A 202 -32.89 7.91 1.45
N GLY A 203 -32.57 7.27 0.32
CA GLY A 203 -33.20 6.03 -0.12
C GLY A 203 -32.95 4.91 0.91
N VAL A 204 -31.71 4.69 1.34
CA VAL A 204 -31.39 3.67 2.34
C VAL A 204 -32.23 3.88 3.62
N LYS A 205 -32.24 5.08 4.17
CA LYS A 205 -32.97 5.38 5.42
C LYS A 205 -34.50 5.30 5.24
N ARG A 206 -35.00 5.63 4.07
CA ARG A 206 -36.45 5.46 3.75
C ARG A 206 -36.81 3.97 3.62
N GLY A 207 -35.98 3.16 2.98
CA GLY A 207 -36.23 1.75 2.77
C GLY A 207 -36.05 0.91 4.04
N ASN A 208 -35.04 1.21 4.82
CA ASN A 208 -34.75 0.56 6.10
C ASN A 208 -34.17 1.58 7.10
N PRO A 209 -35.00 2.19 7.96
CA PRO A 209 -34.53 3.16 8.96
C PRO A 209 -33.49 2.64 9.92
N LYS A 210 -33.40 1.32 10.10
CA LYS A 210 -32.41 0.67 10.98
C LYS A 210 -31.07 0.41 10.28
N ALA A 211 -31.02 0.46 8.94
CA ALA A 211 -29.77 0.26 8.22
C ALA A 211 -28.78 1.39 8.53
N GLU A 212 -27.54 1.02 8.77
CA GLU A 212 -26.44 1.96 8.95
C GLU A 212 -26.03 2.55 7.59
N LEU A 213 -25.72 3.82 7.59
CA LEU A 213 -25.19 4.53 6.44
C LEU A 213 -23.71 4.76 6.64
N TYR A 214 -22.90 4.20 5.74
CA TYR A 214 -21.46 4.39 5.71
C TYR A 214 -21.08 5.40 4.62
N THR A 215 -19.98 6.13 4.84
CA THR A 215 -19.38 6.92 3.76
C THR A 215 -18.87 6.01 2.65
N SER A 216 -18.74 6.52 1.45
CA SER A 216 -17.94 5.88 0.40
C SER A 216 -16.46 5.82 0.86
N PRO A 217 -15.85 4.62 0.95
CA PRO A 217 -14.48 4.50 1.46
C PRO A 217 -13.44 4.97 0.44
N THR A 218 -12.43 5.69 0.90
CA THR A 218 -11.23 5.99 0.10
C THR A 218 -10.26 4.83 0.12
N SER A 219 -9.36 4.72 -0.88
CA SER A 219 -8.39 3.63 -1.03
C SER A 219 -7.38 3.53 0.12
N ASN A 220 -7.14 4.62 0.81
CA ASN A 220 -6.36 4.68 2.05
C ASN A 220 -6.64 5.98 2.78
N ILE A 221 -6.13 6.11 4.00
CA ILE A 221 -6.20 7.33 4.80
C ILE A 221 -4.82 7.97 5.00
N ALA A 222 -3.86 7.56 4.21
CA ALA A 222 -2.47 7.93 4.38
C ALA A 222 -2.16 9.29 3.80
N SER A 223 -2.75 9.61 2.65
CA SER A 223 -2.41 10.79 1.88
C SER A 223 -3.32 11.99 2.16
N PRO A 224 -2.81 13.22 2.05
CA PRO A 224 -3.56 14.44 2.32
C PRO A 224 -4.82 14.59 1.45
N ASP A 225 -4.80 14.16 0.20
CA ASP A 225 -5.94 14.25 -0.71
C ASP A 225 -7.12 13.36 -0.26
N ARG A 226 -6.84 12.19 0.35
CA ARG A 226 -7.88 11.33 0.93
C ARG A 226 -8.51 11.98 2.16
N ILE A 227 -7.69 12.61 2.97
CA ILE A 227 -8.19 13.40 4.11
C ILE A 227 -9.01 14.60 3.62
N LEU A 228 -8.57 15.28 2.56
CA LEU A 228 -9.31 16.38 1.92
C LEU A 228 -10.65 15.89 1.33
N PHE A 229 -10.68 14.68 0.75
CA PHE A 229 -11.92 14.07 0.28
C PHE A 229 -12.96 13.98 1.42
N TYR A 230 -12.58 13.41 2.56
CA TYR A 230 -13.48 13.33 3.72
C TYR A 230 -13.85 14.71 4.26
N ASP A 231 -12.92 15.65 4.34
CA ASP A 231 -13.20 17.01 4.81
C ASP A 231 -14.30 17.67 3.96
N ARG A 232 -14.21 17.54 2.65
CA ARG A 232 -15.22 18.08 1.72
C ARG A 232 -16.52 17.30 1.72
N LEU A 233 -16.44 15.97 1.80
CA LEU A 233 -17.64 15.11 1.91
C LEU A 233 -18.46 15.48 3.15
N PHE A 234 -17.82 15.58 4.32
CA PHE A 234 -18.53 15.90 5.56
C PHE A 234 -19.07 17.33 5.58
N ALA A 235 -18.33 18.27 5.02
CA ALA A 235 -18.81 19.65 4.90
C ALA A 235 -20.11 19.77 4.09
N GLU A 236 -20.21 19.02 2.99
CA GLU A 236 -21.41 19.03 2.15
C GLU A 236 -22.50 18.12 2.71
N ALA A 237 -22.17 16.99 3.30
CA ALA A 237 -23.14 16.09 3.93
C ALA A 237 -23.94 16.81 5.03
N ALA A 238 -23.25 17.58 5.88
CA ALA A 238 -23.89 18.37 6.92
C ALA A 238 -24.92 19.37 6.35
N LYS A 239 -24.58 20.04 5.24
CA LYS A 239 -25.47 20.98 4.55
C LYS A 239 -26.70 20.29 3.94
N ASN A 240 -26.54 19.06 3.49
CA ASN A 240 -27.61 18.26 2.86
C ASN A 240 -28.40 17.41 3.86
N GLY A 241 -28.13 17.56 5.16
CA GLY A 241 -28.83 16.84 6.23
C GLY A 241 -28.51 15.34 6.30
N ILE A 242 -27.40 14.91 5.67
CA ILE A 242 -26.94 13.51 5.75
C ILE A 242 -26.28 13.30 7.12
N ARG A 243 -26.66 12.21 7.77
CA ARG A 243 -26.02 11.70 8.98
C ARG A 243 -25.47 10.32 8.70
N TYR A 244 -24.15 10.21 8.64
CA TYR A 244 -23.48 8.91 8.57
C TYR A 244 -23.47 8.26 9.95
N ASP A 245 -23.74 6.94 9.97
CA ASP A 245 -23.67 6.14 11.19
C ASP A 245 -22.24 5.61 11.42
N ALA A 246 -21.45 5.49 10.34
CA ALA A 246 -20.06 5.09 10.39
C ALA A 246 -19.27 5.65 9.19
N VAL A 247 -17.96 5.75 9.35
CA VAL A 247 -17.04 6.10 8.26
C VAL A 247 -16.40 4.83 7.74
N ALA A 248 -16.63 4.52 6.48
CA ALA A 248 -15.87 3.50 5.80
C ALA A 248 -14.55 4.10 5.28
N ALA A 249 -13.43 3.44 5.56
CA ALA A 249 -12.11 3.88 5.09
C ALA A 249 -11.21 2.67 4.90
N HIS A 250 -10.56 2.57 3.75
CA HIS A 250 -9.56 1.54 3.53
C HIS A 250 -8.26 1.94 4.20
N ASN A 251 -7.51 0.97 4.68
CA ASN A 251 -6.26 1.18 5.39
C ASN A 251 -5.07 0.45 4.76
N TYR A 252 -5.03 0.46 3.43
CA TYR A 252 -3.88 -0.06 2.69
C TYR A 252 -2.61 0.71 3.01
N ARG A 253 -1.54 -0.02 3.24
CA ARG A 253 -0.22 0.56 3.45
C ARG A 253 0.90 -0.40 3.09
N VAL A 254 2.11 0.13 2.96
CA VAL A 254 3.33 -0.65 2.78
C VAL A 254 4.17 -0.58 4.04
N GLY A 255 4.81 -1.68 4.40
CA GLY A 255 5.74 -1.74 5.52
C GLY A 255 5.07 -1.71 6.90
N ALA A 256 5.87 -1.39 7.89
CA ALA A 256 5.47 -1.42 9.29
C ALA A 256 4.44 -0.34 9.64
N PRO A 257 3.52 -0.61 10.59
CA PRO A 257 2.48 0.34 10.98
C PRO A 257 3.01 1.64 11.60
N GLU A 258 4.23 1.63 12.13
CA GLU A 258 4.83 2.77 12.78
C GLU A 258 5.68 3.64 11.85
N TYR A 259 6.04 3.13 10.68
CA TYR A 259 7.05 3.75 9.82
C TYR A 259 6.63 3.78 8.34
N PRO A 260 7.06 4.77 7.52
CA PRO A 260 7.69 6.06 7.91
C PRO A 260 6.69 7.04 8.53
N VAL A 261 5.41 6.95 8.19
CA VAL A 261 4.31 7.69 8.82
C VAL A 261 3.45 6.71 9.59
N SER A 262 3.32 6.91 10.90
CA SER A 262 2.57 5.98 11.72
C SER A 262 1.10 5.91 11.32
N MET A 263 0.55 4.71 11.28
CA MET A 263 -0.88 4.45 11.05
C MET A 263 -1.76 5.21 12.06
N GLU A 264 -1.30 5.33 13.28
CA GLU A 264 -1.97 6.09 14.32
C GLU A 264 -2.13 7.56 13.91
N ARG A 265 -1.09 8.18 13.34
CA ARG A 265 -1.15 9.56 12.84
C ARG A 265 -2.18 9.70 11.72
N GLN A 266 -2.25 8.72 10.84
CA GLN A 266 -3.23 8.70 9.75
C GLN A 266 -4.66 8.68 10.29
N TYR A 267 -4.95 7.83 11.28
CA TYR A 267 -6.24 7.83 11.97
C TYR A 267 -6.51 9.15 12.69
N LYS A 268 -5.53 9.72 13.39
CA LYS A 268 -5.69 11.02 14.07
C LYS A 268 -6.03 12.16 13.10
N ASN A 269 -5.47 12.14 11.89
CA ASN A 269 -5.83 13.10 10.85
C ASN A 269 -7.31 12.96 10.44
N LEU A 270 -7.80 11.74 10.26
CA LEU A 270 -9.21 11.51 9.97
C LEU A 270 -10.11 11.85 11.17
N PHE A 271 -9.71 11.54 12.39
CA PHE A 271 -10.44 11.95 13.59
C PHE A 271 -10.60 13.46 13.67
N ALA A 272 -9.55 14.22 13.35
CA ALA A 272 -9.60 15.68 13.34
C ALA A 272 -10.63 16.21 12.32
N VAL A 273 -10.75 15.57 11.15
CA VAL A 273 -11.80 15.91 10.16
C VAL A 273 -13.19 15.60 10.72
N LEU A 274 -13.38 14.44 11.32
CA LEU A 274 -14.65 14.06 11.94
C LEU A 274 -15.07 15.05 13.03
N ASP A 275 -14.13 15.39 13.91
CA ASP A 275 -14.37 16.34 15.00
C ASP A 275 -14.74 17.74 14.48
N LYS A 276 -14.04 18.21 13.45
CA LYS A 276 -14.29 19.49 12.77
C LYS A 276 -15.74 19.62 12.25
N HIS A 277 -16.29 18.51 11.76
CA HIS A 277 -17.63 18.49 11.15
C HIS A 277 -18.75 17.97 12.06
N GLY A 278 -18.47 17.74 13.35
CA GLY A 278 -19.45 17.29 14.33
C GLY A 278 -19.78 15.79 14.27
N TYR A 279 -18.88 14.99 13.73
CA TYR A 279 -18.96 13.54 13.66
C TYR A 279 -18.06 12.81 14.66
N SER A 280 -17.69 13.45 15.77
CA SER A 280 -16.80 12.88 16.79
C SER A 280 -17.29 11.58 17.40
N ASN A 281 -18.60 11.33 17.39
CA ASN A 281 -19.19 10.07 17.88
C ASN A 281 -19.26 8.96 16.82
N VAL A 282 -18.94 9.27 15.57
CA VAL A 282 -19.00 8.32 14.47
C VAL A 282 -17.72 7.52 14.42
N LYS A 283 -17.86 6.19 14.35
CA LYS A 283 -16.72 5.29 14.36
C LYS A 283 -16.26 4.93 12.94
N ILE A 284 -14.97 4.69 12.82
CA ILE A 284 -14.37 4.23 11.57
C ILE A 284 -14.49 2.71 11.48
N SER A 285 -14.86 2.24 10.29
CA SER A 285 -14.87 0.82 9.91
C SER A 285 -14.04 0.64 8.64
N SER A 286 -13.15 -0.33 8.62
CA SER A 286 -12.35 -0.63 7.44
C SER A 286 -12.93 -1.82 6.68
N PRO A 287 -13.58 -1.61 5.52
CA PRO A 287 -14.07 -2.71 4.69
C PRO A 287 -12.94 -3.41 3.93
N GLU A 288 -11.88 -2.69 3.64
CA GLU A 288 -10.71 -3.21 2.96
C GLU A 288 -9.42 -2.65 3.55
N GLY A 289 -8.34 -3.39 3.44
CA GLY A 289 -7.03 -2.95 3.88
C GLY A 289 -6.07 -4.12 4.03
N MET A 290 -4.82 -3.90 3.71
CA MET A 290 -3.75 -4.85 3.93
C MET A 290 -2.42 -4.13 4.00
N HIS A 291 -1.42 -4.82 4.54
CA HIS A 291 -0.04 -4.40 4.44
C HIS A 291 0.58 -5.01 3.19
N TRP A 292 1.00 -4.14 2.30
CA TRP A 292 1.85 -4.54 1.18
C TRP A 292 3.25 -4.83 1.72
N LEU A 293 3.78 -6.00 1.41
CA LEU A 293 5.11 -6.36 1.88
C LEU A 293 6.17 -5.63 1.05
N PRO A 294 7.27 -5.17 1.65
CA PRO A 294 8.38 -4.63 0.89
C PRO A 294 8.90 -5.67 -0.12
N VAL A 295 9.17 -5.24 -1.35
CA VAL A 295 9.63 -6.12 -2.45
C VAL A 295 10.85 -6.96 -2.06
N ARG A 296 11.77 -6.39 -1.27
CA ARG A 296 12.95 -7.09 -0.77
C ARG A 296 12.63 -8.29 0.15
N CYS A 297 11.43 -8.31 0.74
CA CYS A 297 10.94 -9.43 1.55
C CYS A 297 10.44 -10.60 0.70
N LEU A 298 10.35 -10.41 -0.59
CA LEU A 298 9.78 -11.36 -1.53
C LEU A 298 10.83 -12.04 -2.42
N LYS A 299 12.11 -11.85 -2.13
CA LYS A 299 13.17 -12.60 -2.82
C LYS A 299 13.05 -14.07 -2.45
N SER A 300 12.62 -14.87 -3.42
CA SER A 300 12.69 -16.31 -3.32
C SER A 300 14.06 -16.78 -3.79
N PRO A 301 14.73 -17.68 -3.06
CA PRO A 301 15.96 -18.28 -3.53
C PRO A 301 15.77 -19.15 -4.79
N PHE A 302 14.52 -19.50 -5.11
CA PHE A 302 14.16 -20.32 -6.29
C PHE A 302 13.76 -19.49 -7.51
N ILE A 303 13.56 -18.18 -7.36
CA ILE A 303 13.19 -17.27 -8.44
C ILE A 303 14.00 -16.00 -8.26
N SER A 304 15.31 -16.10 -8.47
CA SER A 304 16.28 -15.01 -8.32
C SER A 304 15.97 -13.80 -9.21
N ASP A 305 15.17 -13.98 -10.25
CA ASP A 305 14.91 -12.97 -11.28
C ASP A 305 13.50 -12.37 -11.21
N TYR A 306 12.73 -12.70 -10.15
CA TYR A 306 11.36 -12.21 -9.97
C TYR A 306 11.19 -11.46 -8.66
N PRO A 307 11.29 -10.13 -8.66
CA PRO A 307 10.63 -9.35 -7.64
C PRO A 307 9.12 -9.47 -7.85
N ILE A 308 8.43 -10.08 -6.91
CA ILE A 308 6.97 -10.12 -6.93
C ILE A 308 6.45 -8.83 -6.35
N SER A 309 5.53 -8.22 -7.06
CA SER A 309 4.80 -7.10 -6.48
C SER A 309 4.04 -7.61 -5.26
N SER A 310 4.25 -6.95 -4.16
CA SER A 310 3.61 -7.22 -2.88
C SER A 310 2.07 -7.17 -2.94
N GLY A 311 1.52 -6.62 -4.02
CA GLY A 311 0.10 -6.49 -4.22
C GLY A 311 -0.62 -7.73 -4.70
N HIS A 312 0.10 -8.76 -5.06
CA HIS A 312 -0.46 -9.90 -5.79
C HIS A 312 -0.09 -11.24 -5.17
N LEU A 313 0.20 -11.28 -3.88
CA LEU A 313 0.08 -12.53 -3.11
C LEU A 313 -1.36 -13.06 -3.10
N ASN A 314 -2.22 -12.51 -3.91
CA ASN A 314 -3.59 -12.88 -4.12
C ASN A 314 -3.68 -14.20 -4.86
N GLY A 315 -3.47 -15.30 -4.15
CA GLY A 315 -3.96 -16.64 -4.52
C GLY A 315 -3.40 -17.29 -5.78
N LEU A 316 -2.57 -16.59 -6.56
CA LEU A 316 -2.08 -17.06 -7.85
C LEU A 316 -0.57 -17.24 -7.90
N VAL A 317 0.09 -17.06 -6.79
CA VAL A 317 1.51 -17.35 -6.69
C VAL A 317 1.65 -18.86 -6.57
N PRO A 318 2.29 -19.54 -7.53
CA PRO A 318 2.58 -20.94 -7.37
C PRO A 318 3.37 -21.11 -6.08
N TYR A 319 3.13 -22.19 -5.36
CA TYR A 319 3.66 -22.58 -4.04
C TYR A 319 5.22 -22.63 -3.94
N THR A 320 5.93 -21.93 -4.79
CA THR A 320 7.39 -21.88 -4.86
C THR A 320 8.01 -20.75 -4.07
N TYR A 321 7.18 -19.97 -3.33
CA TYR A 321 7.67 -18.90 -2.47
C TYR A 321 7.91 -19.40 -1.08
N ASP A 322 8.84 -18.75 -0.40
CA ASP A 322 8.86 -18.76 1.05
C ASP A 322 7.64 -18.00 1.60
N LEU A 323 6.46 -18.59 1.38
CA LEU A 323 5.20 -18.10 1.93
C LEU A 323 5.29 -17.98 3.44
N SER A 324 6.11 -18.82 4.09
CA SER A 324 6.29 -18.77 5.54
C SER A 324 6.89 -17.45 5.98
N TYR A 325 7.85 -16.92 5.23
CA TYR A 325 8.46 -15.63 5.51
C TYR A 325 7.47 -14.47 5.29
N ALA A 326 6.80 -14.46 4.14
CA ALA A 326 5.78 -13.45 3.82
C ALA A 326 4.61 -13.47 4.81
N GLU A 327 4.16 -14.66 5.23
CA GLU A 327 3.12 -14.81 6.24
C GLU A 327 3.55 -14.32 7.62
N LYS A 328 4.79 -14.60 8.02
CA LYS A 328 5.34 -14.10 9.29
C LYS A 328 5.30 -12.58 9.32
N ILE A 329 5.91 -11.92 8.32
CA ILE A 329 5.96 -10.46 8.22
C ILE A 329 4.57 -9.84 8.18
N GLY A 330 3.73 -10.31 7.28
CA GLY A 330 2.37 -9.83 7.16
C GLY A 330 1.57 -10.02 8.44
N SER A 331 1.80 -11.11 9.17
CA SER A 331 1.17 -11.37 10.46
C SER A 331 1.63 -10.36 11.51
N ALA A 332 2.93 -10.07 11.58
CA ALA A 332 3.46 -9.07 12.51
C ALA A 332 2.87 -7.69 12.24
N TYR A 333 2.87 -7.24 10.98
CA TYR A 333 2.34 -5.93 10.61
C TYR A 333 0.82 -5.85 10.83
N ARG A 334 0.10 -6.90 10.54
CA ARG A 334 -1.35 -6.97 10.79
C ARG A 334 -1.68 -6.90 12.27
N ALA A 335 -0.98 -7.68 13.10
CA ALA A 335 -1.18 -7.65 14.54
C ALA A 335 -0.93 -6.25 15.13
N ARG A 336 0.16 -5.63 14.75
CA ARG A 336 0.51 -4.28 15.20
C ARG A 336 -0.51 -3.24 14.74
N SER A 337 -0.98 -3.34 13.48
CA SER A 337 -2.04 -2.47 12.98
C SER A 337 -3.34 -2.60 13.76
N TRP A 338 -3.72 -3.83 14.08
CA TRP A 338 -4.92 -4.07 14.86
C TRP A 338 -4.79 -3.61 16.31
N LEU A 339 -3.61 -3.75 16.88
CA LEU A 339 -3.33 -3.20 18.22
C LEU A 339 -3.46 -1.67 18.24
N VAL A 340 -3.06 -0.99 17.16
CA VAL A 340 -3.35 0.45 16.98
C VAL A 340 -4.86 0.70 16.91
N GLY A 341 -5.60 -0.13 16.17
CA GLY A 341 -7.06 -0.05 16.13
C GLY A 341 -7.72 -0.26 17.49
N LEU A 342 -7.25 -1.25 18.25
CA LEU A 342 -7.74 -1.55 19.61
C LEU A 342 -7.39 -0.45 20.62
N LYS A 343 -6.25 0.20 20.46
CA LYS A 343 -5.92 1.42 21.24
C LYS A 343 -6.97 2.50 21.06
N HIS A 344 -7.53 2.63 19.86
CA HIS A 344 -8.56 3.61 19.49
C HIS A 344 -9.96 3.00 19.35
N GLN A 345 -10.30 1.99 20.12
CA GLN A 345 -11.60 1.26 20.07
C GLN A 345 -12.83 2.14 20.35
N ASP A 346 -12.63 3.30 20.95
CA ASP A 346 -13.65 4.35 21.09
C ASP A 346 -14.01 5.01 19.75
N ARG A 347 -13.05 5.10 18.82
CA ARG A 347 -13.17 5.75 17.50
C ARG A 347 -13.12 4.76 16.32
N ILE A 348 -12.60 3.57 16.50
CA ILE A 348 -12.49 2.52 15.48
C ILE A 348 -13.36 1.34 15.92
N ARG A 349 -14.28 0.94 15.03
CA ARG A 349 -15.22 -0.16 15.30
C ARG A 349 -14.77 -1.46 14.68
N GLN A 350 -14.31 -1.39 13.44
CA GLN A 350 -14.01 -2.57 12.64
C GLN A 350 -12.66 -2.43 11.96
N MET A 351 -11.84 -3.46 12.07
CA MET A 351 -10.59 -3.58 11.33
C MET A 351 -10.74 -4.65 10.27
N ASN A 352 -10.19 -4.40 9.09
CA ASN A 352 -10.19 -5.38 8.03
C ASN A 352 -9.22 -6.53 8.34
N ALA A 353 -9.70 -7.76 8.21
CA ALA A 353 -8.89 -8.96 8.36
C ALA A 353 -8.29 -9.40 7.02
N SER A 354 -8.99 -9.10 5.93
CA SER A 354 -8.68 -9.64 4.63
C SER A 354 -9.28 -8.78 3.53
N ASN A 355 -8.52 -8.65 2.46
CA ASN A 355 -9.01 -7.97 1.26
C ASN A 355 -9.86 -8.85 0.36
N TYR A 356 -9.55 -10.12 0.31
CA TYR A 356 -10.16 -11.06 -0.60
C TYR A 356 -10.28 -12.39 0.13
N GLY A 357 -11.40 -12.61 0.77
CA GLY A 357 -11.62 -13.70 1.73
C GLY A 357 -11.16 -15.09 1.31
N ALA A 358 -11.19 -15.40 0.02
CA ALA A 358 -10.67 -16.64 -0.53
C ALA A 358 -9.13 -16.74 -0.46
N PHE A 359 -8.43 -15.64 -0.35
CA PHE A 359 -6.96 -15.61 -0.47
C PHE A 359 -6.24 -15.68 0.87
N GLU A 360 -6.96 -15.73 1.96
CA GLU A 360 -6.40 -15.94 3.29
C GLU A 360 -6.52 -17.39 3.76
N MET A 361 -7.05 -18.22 2.89
CA MET A 361 -7.11 -19.67 3.02
C MET A 361 -6.59 -20.30 1.74
N ASP A 362 -5.96 -21.46 1.86
CA ASP A 362 -5.59 -22.25 0.70
C ASP A 362 -6.83 -22.92 0.06
N ALA A 363 -6.63 -23.66 -1.03
CA ALA A 363 -7.69 -24.35 -1.74
C ALA A 363 -8.43 -25.40 -0.88
N MET A 364 -7.84 -25.80 0.24
CA MET A 364 -8.42 -26.74 1.21
C MET A 364 -9.10 -26.01 2.39
N LEU A 365 -9.27 -24.70 2.30
CA LEU A 365 -9.79 -23.83 3.35
C LEU A 365 -8.93 -23.88 4.64
N THR A 366 -7.64 -24.13 4.51
CA THR A 366 -6.70 -24.02 5.62
C THR A 366 -6.29 -22.56 5.78
N PRO A 367 -6.51 -21.94 6.95
CA PRO A 367 -6.15 -20.54 7.15
C PRO A 367 -4.65 -20.29 7.03
N PHE A 368 -4.26 -19.20 6.36
CA PHE A 368 -2.91 -18.67 6.46
C PHE A 368 -2.65 -18.05 7.84
N ALA A 369 -1.38 -17.78 8.14
CA ALA A 369 -0.99 -17.20 9.43
C ALA A 369 -1.73 -15.87 9.73
N PHE A 370 -2.08 -15.11 8.72
CA PHE A 370 -2.87 -13.88 8.86
C PHE A 370 -4.21 -14.09 9.58
N GLN A 371 -4.81 -15.26 9.42
CA GLN A 371 -6.09 -15.62 10.05
C GLN A 371 -5.92 -16.00 11.51
N LYS A 372 -4.73 -16.47 11.89
CA LYS A 372 -4.43 -16.76 13.28
C LYS A 372 -4.34 -15.48 14.12
N ILE A 373 -3.96 -14.35 13.50
CA ILE A 373 -3.84 -13.07 14.22
C ILE A 373 -5.18 -12.62 14.84
N PRO A 374 -6.29 -12.49 14.08
CA PRO A 374 -7.58 -12.17 14.69
C PRO A 374 -8.01 -13.19 15.75
N ASN A 375 -7.71 -14.46 15.54
CA ASN A 375 -8.01 -15.50 16.50
C ASN A 375 -7.25 -15.29 17.82
N THR A 376 -5.94 -15.03 17.77
CA THR A 376 -5.12 -14.74 18.94
C THR A 376 -5.60 -13.48 19.67
N LEU A 377 -5.80 -12.38 18.92
CA LEU A 377 -6.26 -11.12 19.51
C LEU A 377 -7.67 -11.27 20.10
N GLY A 378 -8.57 -11.99 19.42
CA GLY A 378 -9.90 -12.29 19.93
C GLY A 378 -9.85 -13.07 21.24
N ARG A 379 -8.95 -14.04 21.34
CA ARG A 379 -8.76 -14.85 22.56
C ARG A 379 -8.16 -14.07 23.72
N LEU A 380 -7.18 -13.22 23.44
CA LEU A 380 -6.45 -12.49 24.49
C LEU A 380 -7.07 -11.13 24.81
N LEU A 381 -7.67 -10.46 23.81
CA LEU A 381 -8.12 -9.07 23.90
C LEU A 381 -9.58 -8.86 23.46
N GLY A 382 -10.36 -9.91 23.24
CA GLY A 382 -11.68 -9.83 22.55
C GLY A 382 -12.63 -8.77 23.07
N ASN A 383 -12.77 -8.63 24.41
CA ASN A 383 -13.59 -7.59 25.04
C ASN A 383 -12.76 -6.70 25.96
N ALA A 384 -11.44 -6.77 25.85
CA ALA A 384 -10.56 -6.00 26.72
C ALA A 384 -10.69 -4.49 26.43
N ARG A 385 -10.63 -3.72 27.49
CA ARG A 385 -10.61 -2.26 27.44
C ARG A 385 -9.18 -1.78 27.39
N PHE A 386 -8.84 -0.92 26.45
CA PHE A 386 -7.56 -0.23 26.43
C PHE A 386 -7.47 0.69 27.67
N LEU A 387 -6.34 0.61 28.37
CA LEU A 387 -6.05 1.42 29.55
C LEU A 387 -5.10 2.55 29.20
N GLU A 388 -3.91 2.20 28.73
CA GLU A 388 -2.85 3.17 28.43
C GLU A 388 -1.75 2.57 27.55
N GLU A 389 -0.95 3.45 26.97
CA GLU A 389 0.33 3.10 26.35
C GLU A 389 1.47 3.34 27.33
N LEU A 390 2.27 2.30 27.59
CA LEU A 390 3.43 2.38 28.45
C LEU A 390 4.69 2.65 27.64
N ASN A 391 5.40 3.73 27.97
CA ASN A 391 6.71 4.02 27.39
C ASN A 391 7.78 3.24 28.15
N LEU A 392 8.16 2.06 27.67
CA LEU A 392 9.14 1.21 28.32
C LEU A 392 10.57 1.65 27.99
N PHE A 393 10.90 1.73 26.72
CA PHE A 393 12.19 2.23 26.22
C PHE A 393 12.06 2.51 24.69
N PRO A 394 13.03 3.20 24.09
CA PRO A 394 12.96 3.58 22.68
C PRO A 394 12.67 2.40 21.76
N ASN A 395 11.92 2.66 20.70
CA ASN A 395 11.51 1.70 19.66
C ASN A 395 10.64 0.54 20.08
N THR A 396 10.04 0.60 21.22
CA THR A 396 9.06 -0.37 21.65
C THR A 396 7.68 0.25 21.74
N ARG A 397 6.67 -0.59 21.61
CA ARG A 397 5.31 -0.27 22.00
C ARG A 397 4.87 -1.24 23.06
N CYS A 398 4.16 -0.74 24.01
CA CYS A 398 3.49 -1.52 25.02
C CYS A 398 2.10 -0.95 25.24
N TYR A 399 1.09 -1.67 24.79
CA TYR A 399 -0.31 -1.31 25.01
C TYR A 399 -0.89 -2.16 26.11
N LEU A 400 -1.37 -1.49 27.16
CA LEU A 400 -1.98 -2.13 28.30
C LEU A 400 -3.50 -2.15 28.14
N PHE A 401 -4.06 -3.33 28.29
CA PHE A 401 -5.51 -3.60 28.29
C PHE A 401 -5.94 -4.23 29.60
N GLU A 402 -7.23 -4.21 29.87
CA GLU A 402 -7.88 -4.96 30.95
C GLU A 402 -8.99 -5.84 30.34
N ASP A 403 -8.90 -7.14 30.54
CA ASP A 403 -9.91 -8.07 30.03
C ASP A 403 -11.18 -8.12 30.89
N GLU A 404 -12.18 -8.91 30.46
CA GLU A 404 -13.46 -9.05 31.21
C GLU A 404 -13.32 -9.67 32.61
N GLN A 405 -12.25 -10.40 32.83
CA GLN A 405 -11.90 -10.97 34.14
C GLN A 405 -11.06 -10.01 34.97
N LYS A 406 -10.97 -8.74 34.57
CA LYS A 406 -10.15 -7.72 35.22
C LYS A 406 -8.65 -8.02 35.26
N ARG A 407 -8.16 -8.87 34.37
CA ARG A 407 -6.75 -9.17 34.23
C ARG A 407 -6.09 -8.14 33.30
N PRO A 408 -4.95 -7.56 33.71
CA PRO A 408 -4.17 -6.74 32.79
C PRO A 408 -3.51 -7.61 31.72
N VAL A 409 -3.54 -7.14 30.48
CA VAL A 409 -2.87 -7.75 29.35
C VAL A 409 -2.03 -6.69 28.63
N ALA A 410 -0.72 -6.87 28.60
CA ALA A 410 0.19 -5.99 27.89
C ALA A 410 0.61 -6.63 26.56
N ALA A 411 0.36 -5.95 25.47
CA ALA A 411 0.91 -6.31 24.16
C ALA A 411 2.20 -5.50 23.94
N ILE A 412 3.32 -6.19 23.74
CA ILE A 412 4.66 -5.58 23.69
C ILE A 412 5.37 -6.02 22.42
N TRP A 413 5.98 -5.08 21.71
CA TRP A 413 6.77 -5.38 20.51
C TRP A 413 7.83 -4.33 20.21
N ALA A 414 8.82 -4.69 19.38
CA ALA A 414 9.78 -3.76 18.80
C ALA A 414 9.23 -3.14 17.50
N CYS A 415 9.32 -1.82 17.40
CA CYS A 415 8.90 -1.08 16.21
C CYS A 415 9.93 -1.20 15.08
N MET A 416 10.14 -2.41 14.59
CA MET A 416 11.11 -2.70 13.55
C MET A 416 10.40 -3.09 12.27
N GLU A 417 11.06 -2.77 11.16
CA GLU A 417 10.80 -3.49 9.91
C GLU A 417 11.51 -4.85 9.99
N GLU A 418 10.92 -5.86 9.42
CA GLU A 418 11.43 -7.21 9.52
C GLU A 418 12.74 -7.45 8.80
N VAL A 419 12.99 -6.68 7.74
CA VAL A 419 14.27 -6.70 7.04
C VAL A 419 15.44 -6.35 7.96
N ASP A 420 15.20 -5.75 9.11
CA ASP A 420 16.20 -5.43 10.12
C ASP A 420 16.47 -6.61 11.07
N LEU A 421 15.68 -7.70 11.00
CA LEU A 421 15.79 -8.85 11.91
C LEU A 421 16.99 -9.76 11.65
N GLY A 422 17.55 -9.74 10.45
CA GLY A 422 18.65 -10.67 10.10
C GLY A 422 19.97 -10.36 10.79
N GLU A 423 20.14 -9.16 11.35
CA GLU A 423 21.46 -8.64 11.68
C GLU A 423 21.54 -7.72 12.91
N ALA A 424 20.42 -7.16 13.37
CA ALA A 424 20.36 -6.43 14.63
C ALA A 424 19.95 -7.36 15.77
N ALA A 425 20.66 -7.30 16.89
CA ALA A 425 20.23 -8.00 18.09
C ALA A 425 18.82 -7.52 18.48
N ALA A 426 17.89 -8.45 18.60
CA ALA A 426 16.57 -8.13 19.11
C ALA A 426 16.69 -7.43 20.47
N PRO A 427 15.87 -6.39 20.73
CA PRO A 427 15.92 -5.75 22.02
C PRO A 427 15.40 -6.71 23.09
N ASP A 428 16.06 -6.71 24.23
CA ASP A 428 15.56 -7.41 25.42
C ASP A 428 14.87 -6.40 26.33
N PHE A 429 13.73 -6.77 26.86
CA PHE A 429 13.09 -6.07 27.95
C PHE A 429 13.30 -6.85 29.25
N LEU A 430 13.90 -6.22 30.24
CA LEU A 430 14.20 -6.81 31.52
C LEU A 430 13.31 -6.22 32.61
N PHE A 431 12.70 -7.08 33.40
CA PHE A 431 11.87 -6.66 34.51
C PHE A 431 11.80 -7.77 35.59
N LYS A 432 11.47 -7.38 36.82
CA LYS A 432 11.20 -8.33 37.88
C LYS A 432 9.76 -8.82 37.81
N PRO A 433 9.53 -10.10 37.50
CA PRO A 433 8.18 -10.58 37.27
C PRO A 433 7.39 -10.72 38.61
N ALA A 434 6.14 -10.31 38.58
CA ALA A 434 5.20 -10.68 39.64
C ALA A 434 4.79 -12.14 39.50
N ALA A 435 4.39 -12.77 40.60
CA ALA A 435 3.94 -14.17 40.59
C ALA A 435 2.64 -14.35 39.78
N GLY A 436 2.62 -15.35 38.93
CA GLY A 436 1.43 -15.74 38.12
C GLY A 436 1.21 -14.92 36.89
N LEU A 437 2.31 -14.39 36.30
CA LEU A 437 2.29 -13.86 34.96
C LEU A 437 2.26 -15.00 33.94
N GLU A 438 1.53 -14.78 32.87
CA GLU A 438 1.48 -15.67 31.72
C GLU A 438 2.05 -14.92 30.48
N LEU A 439 2.87 -15.62 29.70
CA LEU A 439 3.45 -15.08 28.45
C LEU A 439 2.90 -15.85 27.26
N PHE A 440 2.37 -15.12 26.29
CA PHE A 440 1.90 -15.68 25.01
C PHE A 440 2.61 -15.03 23.84
N ASP A 441 2.89 -15.81 22.82
CA ASP A 441 3.34 -15.28 21.54
C ASP A 441 2.16 -14.89 20.63
N LEU A 442 2.50 -14.41 19.43
CA LEU A 442 1.51 -13.98 18.45
C LEU A 442 0.66 -15.15 17.90
N MET A 443 1.12 -16.39 18.03
CA MET A 443 0.39 -17.58 17.66
C MET A 443 -0.44 -18.16 18.81
N GLU A 444 -0.52 -17.45 19.96
CA GLU A 444 -1.21 -17.85 21.19
C GLU A 444 -0.55 -19.06 21.88
N ALA A 445 0.69 -19.36 21.57
CA ALA A 445 1.43 -20.33 22.34
C ALA A 445 1.86 -19.72 23.67
N GLU A 446 1.65 -20.47 24.75
CA GLU A 446 2.10 -20.08 26.07
C GLU A 446 3.57 -20.46 26.28
N HIS A 447 4.35 -19.55 26.82
CA HIS A 447 5.76 -19.73 27.08
C HIS A 447 6.11 -19.52 28.56
N ALA A 448 7.11 -20.25 29.03
CA ALA A 448 7.70 -19.96 30.33
C ALA A 448 8.40 -18.59 30.29
N LEU A 449 8.29 -17.83 31.35
CA LEU A 449 9.03 -16.57 31.47
C LEU A 449 10.51 -16.89 31.73
N PRO A 450 11.41 -16.47 30.82
CA PRO A 450 12.83 -16.70 30.99
C PRO A 450 13.37 -15.82 32.10
N ALA A 451 14.08 -16.39 33.05
CA ALA A 451 14.71 -15.66 34.15
C ALA A 451 16.23 -15.68 34.01
N ASP A 452 16.86 -14.56 34.31
CA ASP A 452 18.30 -14.46 34.45
C ASP A 452 18.79 -14.89 35.84
N LYS A 453 20.11 -14.87 36.03
CA LYS A 453 20.71 -15.20 37.32
C LYS A 453 20.37 -14.27 38.48
N ASN A 454 19.80 -13.09 38.19
CA ASN A 454 19.37 -12.09 39.17
C ASN A 454 17.86 -12.17 39.47
N GLY A 455 17.16 -13.15 38.87
CA GLY A 455 15.71 -13.28 38.99
C GLY A 455 14.93 -12.25 38.20
N GLU A 456 15.56 -11.56 37.24
CA GLU A 456 14.85 -10.73 36.26
C GLU A 456 14.38 -11.58 35.08
N THR A 457 13.20 -11.29 34.57
CA THR A 457 12.74 -11.83 33.30
C THR A 457 13.43 -11.10 32.17
N VAL A 458 14.03 -11.85 31.27
CA VAL A 458 14.60 -11.35 30.03
C VAL A 458 13.65 -11.70 28.91
N LEU A 459 12.91 -10.72 28.41
CA LEU A 459 11.92 -10.89 27.34
C LEU A 459 12.53 -10.37 26.02
N PRO A 460 12.98 -11.25 25.11
CA PRO A 460 13.44 -10.83 23.80
C PRO A 460 12.24 -10.30 23.02
N LEU A 461 12.36 -9.06 22.53
CA LEU A 461 11.33 -8.41 21.72
C LEU A 461 11.68 -8.50 20.25
N SER A 462 10.67 -8.60 19.45
CA SER A 462 10.77 -8.63 18.00
C SER A 462 9.63 -7.81 17.38
N PRO A 463 9.54 -7.66 16.06
CA PRO A 463 8.37 -7.10 15.40
C PRO A 463 7.07 -7.88 15.64
N TYR A 464 7.18 -9.11 16.16
CA TYR A 464 6.03 -9.94 16.54
C TYR A 464 5.59 -9.61 17.95
N PRO A 465 4.38 -9.05 18.15
CA PRO A 465 3.89 -8.78 19.49
C PRO A 465 3.87 -10.03 20.39
N VAL A 466 4.31 -9.86 21.62
CA VAL A 466 4.13 -10.80 22.71
C VAL A 466 3.13 -10.24 23.71
N PHE A 467 2.46 -11.12 24.43
CA PHE A 467 1.40 -10.74 25.38
C PHE A 467 1.75 -11.24 26.76
N LEU A 468 1.86 -10.30 27.70
CA LEU A 468 1.96 -10.61 29.13
C LEU A 468 0.60 -10.40 29.77
N ARG A 469 0.13 -11.38 30.50
CA ARG A 469 -1.15 -11.33 31.25
C ARG A 469 -0.92 -11.50 32.75
N GLY A 470 -1.47 -10.57 33.51
CA GLY A 470 -1.40 -10.58 34.98
C GLY A 470 -2.62 -11.21 35.65
N LYS A 471 -2.63 -11.16 36.97
CA LYS A 471 -3.77 -11.61 37.81
C LYS A 471 -4.91 -10.58 37.78
N PRO A 472 -6.15 -11.00 38.05
CA PRO A 472 -7.25 -10.07 38.19
C PRO A 472 -6.97 -8.93 39.19
N ASP A 473 -7.52 -7.75 38.87
CA ASP A 473 -7.48 -6.55 39.74
C ASP A 473 -6.07 -6.00 40.02
N THR A 474 -5.05 -6.36 39.25
CA THR A 474 -3.65 -5.92 39.42
C THR A 474 -3.15 -4.95 38.39
N ALA A 475 -4.00 -4.25 37.65
CA ALA A 475 -3.60 -3.44 36.51
C ALA A 475 -2.60 -2.33 36.88
N LYS A 476 -2.73 -1.70 38.05
CA LYS A 476 -1.82 -0.64 38.50
C LYS A 476 -0.44 -1.19 38.86
N GLU A 477 -0.40 -2.26 39.62
CA GLU A 477 0.83 -2.94 40.06
C GLU A 477 1.54 -3.55 38.83
N PHE A 478 0.77 -4.11 37.90
CA PHE A 478 1.28 -4.64 36.64
C PHE A 478 1.91 -3.54 35.77
N ALA A 479 1.25 -2.41 35.62
CA ALA A 479 1.82 -1.25 34.90
C ALA A 479 3.08 -0.71 35.60
N ALA A 480 3.08 -0.63 36.96
CA ALA A 480 4.24 -0.20 37.72
C ALA A 480 5.43 -1.16 37.54
N MET A 481 5.17 -2.47 37.59
CA MET A 481 6.16 -3.49 37.31
C MET A 481 6.80 -3.33 35.94
N LEU A 482 6.01 -3.13 34.89
CA LEU A 482 6.53 -2.93 33.55
C LEU A 482 7.32 -1.61 33.40
N ARG A 483 6.86 -0.53 34.03
CA ARG A 483 7.59 0.76 34.03
C ARG A 483 8.92 0.71 34.77
N ALA A 484 9.04 -0.15 35.79
CA ALA A 484 10.29 -0.35 36.52
C ALA A 484 11.30 -1.19 35.74
N GLY A 485 10.87 -1.83 34.67
CA GLY A 485 11.74 -2.56 33.78
C GLY A 485 12.61 -1.64 32.90
N HIS A 486 13.59 -2.22 32.26
CA HIS A 486 14.51 -1.49 31.39
C HIS A 486 14.86 -2.26 30.12
N GLY A 487 15.20 -1.54 29.08
CA GLY A 487 15.67 -2.13 27.82
C GLY A 487 17.15 -2.46 27.89
N ARG A 488 17.49 -3.69 27.48
CA ARG A 488 18.86 -4.09 27.21
C ARG A 488 19.07 -4.23 25.71
N SER A 489 18.90 -3.23 25.02
CA SER A 489 19.27 -3.17 23.64
C SER A 489 19.13 -1.77 23.11
N ASN A 490 19.61 -1.62 22.03
CA ASN A 490 20.17 -0.49 21.43
C ASN A 490 19.61 -0.25 20.05
N ILE A 491 18.49 -0.86 19.72
CA ILE A 491 17.78 -0.57 18.51
C ILE A 491 17.14 0.78 18.68
N ALA A 492 17.90 1.76 18.21
CA ALA A 492 17.35 3.03 17.86
C ALA A 492 16.41 2.86 16.67
N GLN A 493 15.38 3.63 16.59
CA GLN A 493 14.57 3.72 15.42
C GLN A 493 15.49 4.06 14.25
N ARG A 494 15.46 3.24 13.23
CA ARG A 494 16.37 3.38 12.10
C ARG A 494 16.25 4.78 11.51
N PRO A 495 17.32 5.59 11.49
CA PRO A 495 17.29 6.90 10.87
C PRO A 495 16.85 6.81 9.41
N LEU A 496 16.27 7.85 8.90
CA LEU A 496 15.98 7.91 7.47
C LEU A 496 17.29 8.08 6.72
N LEU A 497 17.51 7.22 5.74
CA LEU A 497 18.70 7.25 4.90
C LEU A 497 18.36 7.90 3.55
N THR A 498 19.10 8.94 3.19
CA THR A 498 19.09 9.53 1.85
C THR A 498 20.47 9.40 1.24
N VAL A 499 20.53 8.95 -0.02
CA VAL A 499 21.79 8.84 -0.78
C VAL A 499 21.68 9.69 -2.03
N ARG A 500 22.62 10.62 -2.21
CA ARG A 500 22.70 11.50 -3.40
C ARG A 500 24.09 11.44 -4.00
N LEU A 501 24.19 11.67 -5.29
CA LEU A 501 25.49 11.78 -5.95
C LEU A 501 26.10 13.15 -5.64
N ASN A 502 27.23 13.17 -4.93
CA ASN A 502 27.92 14.40 -4.57
C ASN A 502 28.92 14.84 -5.67
N SER A 503 29.60 13.87 -6.29
CA SER A 503 30.50 14.10 -7.42
C SER A 503 30.48 12.88 -8.35
N ALA A 504 31.33 12.84 -9.35
CA ALA A 504 31.50 11.64 -10.16
C ALA A 504 32.10 10.46 -9.37
N SER A 505 32.75 10.73 -8.24
CA SER A 505 33.45 9.71 -7.44
C SER A 505 32.89 9.54 -6.02
N ASP A 506 31.90 10.33 -5.62
CA ASP A 506 31.39 10.32 -4.25
C ASP A 506 29.88 10.41 -4.15
N VAL A 507 29.33 9.81 -3.11
CA VAL A 507 27.95 9.99 -2.68
C VAL A 507 27.87 10.80 -1.39
N ALA A 508 26.91 11.67 -1.31
CA ALA A 508 26.47 12.30 -0.07
C ALA A 508 25.41 11.41 0.58
N VAL A 509 25.65 11.08 1.84
CA VAL A 509 24.74 10.28 2.66
C VAL A 509 24.21 11.15 3.78
N ARG A 510 22.91 11.20 3.92
CA ARG A 510 22.24 11.88 5.01
C ARG A 510 21.48 10.87 5.87
N LEU A 511 21.72 10.95 7.17
CA LEU A 511 20.95 10.23 8.19
C LEU A 511 20.13 11.21 9.00
N GLU A 512 18.81 11.01 9.07
CA GLU A 512 17.89 11.79 9.88
C GLU A 512 17.39 10.97 11.04
N ASN A 513 17.64 11.42 12.24
CA ASN A 513 17.15 10.79 13.46
C ASN A 513 15.69 11.18 13.69
N ILE A 514 14.79 10.22 13.61
CA ILE A 514 13.34 10.43 13.79
C ILE A 514 12.87 10.12 15.20
N GLU A 515 13.81 9.83 16.11
CA GLU A 515 13.52 9.58 17.51
C GLU A 515 13.47 10.85 18.37
N ASN A 516 12.91 10.69 19.56
CA ASN A 516 12.85 11.75 20.57
C ASN A 516 14.13 11.86 21.44
N SER A 517 15.16 11.06 21.12
CA SER A 517 16.43 11.07 21.85
C SER A 517 17.62 11.16 20.88
N THR A 518 18.76 11.62 21.41
CA THR A 518 19.99 11.71 20.62
C THR A 518 20.53 10.31 20.31
N LEU A 519 20.82 10.07 19.06
CA LEU A 519 21.48 8.87 18.57
C LEU A 519 23.00 9.09 18.51
N SER A 520 23.76 8.45 19.43
CA SER A 520 25.21 8.57 19.49
C SER A 520 25.90 7.22 19.32
N GLY A 521 26.90 7.17 18.45
CA GLY A 521 27.63 5.94 18.18
C GLY A 521 28.66 6.06 17.07
N THR A 522 29.02 4.92 16.48
CA THR A 522 29.97 4.84 15.37
C THR A 522 29.27 4.28 14.14
N LEU A 523 29.30 5.04 13.07
CA LEU A 523 28.89 4.59 11.75
C LEU A 523 30.05 3.83 11.12
N LEU A 524 29.84 2.56 10.85
CA LEU A 524 30.78 1.70 10.16
C LEU A 524 30.47 1.73 8.66
N SER A 525 31.44 2.06 7.87
CA SER A 525 31.32 2.03 6.41
C SER A 525 32.47 1.22 5.80
N PRO A 526 32.37 0.75 4.57
CA PRO A 526 33.46 0.02 3.89
C PRO A 526 34.77 0.78 3.80
N ARG A 527 34.72 2.10 4.08
CA ARG A 527 35.86 2.99 3.93
C ARG A 527 36.28 3.72 5.20
N GLY A 528 35.86 3.21 6.34
CA GLY A 528 36.27 3.72 7.64
C GLY A 528 35.09 4.04 8.57
N ASP A 529 35.42 4.00 9.82
CA ASP A 529 34.48 4.23 10.92
C ASP A 529 34.40 5.72 11.25
N ARG A 530 33.19 6.21 11.51
CA ARG A 530 32.94 7.59 11.87
C ARG A 530 32.08 7.69 13.12
N LYS A 531 32.57 8.42 14.13
CA LYS A 531 31.72 8.80 15.26
C LYS A 531 30.66 9.79 14.84
N VAL A 532 29.43 9.53 15.21
CA VAL A 532 28.29 10.39 14.94
C VAL A 532 27.47 10.60 16.21
N SER A 533 26.87 11.79 16.30
CA SER A 533 25.88 12.11 17.31
C SER A 533 24.80 12.93 16.64
N ILE A 534 23.60 12.35 16.52
CA ILE A 534 22.49 12.93 15.79
C ILE A 534 21.41 13.29 16.81
N PRO A 535 21.14 14.59 17.05
CA PRO A 535 20.10 15.03 18.00
C PRO A 535 18.72 14.45 17.65
N ALA A 536 17.83 14.45 18.60
CA ALA A 536 16.42 14.15 18.39
C ALA A 536 15.83 15.01 17.25
N GLY A 537 15.24 14.41 16.23
CA GLY A 537 14.72 15.11 15.05
C GLY A 537 15.79 15.79 14.17
N GLY A 538 17.08 15.60 14.47
CA GLY A 538 18.20 16.18 13.72
C GLY A 538 18.72 15.27 12.62
N SER A 539 19.73 15.76 11.90
CA SER A 539 20.38 14.99 10.84
C SER A 539 21.90 15.14 10.85
N THR A 540 22.59 14.22 10.20
CA THR A 540 24.03 14.33 9.90
C THR A 540 24.26 13.97 8.44
N ASP A 541 25.15 14.72 7.82
CA ASP A 541 25.59 14.50 6.43
C ASP A 541 27.04 14.06 6.39
N PHE A 542 27.37 13.16 5.49
CA PHE A 542 28.74 12.74 5.23
C PHE A 542 28.91 12.25 3.79
N THR A 543 30.13 12.24 3.32
CA THR A 543 30.48 11.80 1.96
C THR A 543 31.18 10.45 2.00
N LEU A 544 30.80 9.56 1.10
CA LEU A 544 31.45 8.28 0.88
C LEU A 544 31.94 8.18 -0.56
N PRO A 545 33.17 7.74 -0.79
CA PRO A 545 33.67 7.55 -2.14
C PRO A 545 33.02 6.32 -2.78
N LEU A 546 32.70 6.44 -4.06
CA LEU A 546 32.21 5.33 -4.88
C LEU A 546 33.37 4.38 -5.20
N PRO A 547 33.15 3.06 -5.20
CA PRO A 547 34.16 2.08 -5.58
C PRO A 547 34.59 2.21 -7.05
N ILE A 548 33.69 2.66 -7.90
CA ILE A 548 33.90 2.93 -9.33
C ILE A 548 33.31 4.32 -9.59
N PRO A 549 34.02 5.24 -10.23
CA PRO A 549 33.47 6.54 -10.60
C PRO A 549 32.28 6.41 -11.55
N LEU A 550 31.36 7.36 -11.45
CA LEU A 550 30.25 7.48 -12.38
C LEU A 550 30.73 7.78 -13.79
N SER A 551 30.01 7.31 -14.77
CA SER A 551 30.22 7.59 -16.18
C SER A 551 28.95 8.14 -16.82
N ALA A 552 29.11 8.89 -17.91
CA ALA A 552 27.99 9.21 -18.78
C ALA A 552 27.65 8.07 -19.75
N ASP A 553 28.57 7.12 -19.93
CA ASP A 553 28.46 6.08 -20.95
C ASP A 553 27.72 4.84 -20.44
N LYS A 554 27.51 4.73 -19.14
CA LYS A 554 26.79 3.59 -18.56
C LYS A 554 26.18 3.92 -17.21
N GLN A 555 25.07 3.29 -16.93
CA GLN A 555 24.50 3.21 -15.61
C GLN A 555 25.28 2.19 -14.78
N THR A 556 25.81 2.60 -13.63
CA THR A 556 26.61 1.75 -12.75
C THR A 556 25.83 1.46 -11.49
N ALA A 557 25.67 0.18 -11.14
CA ALA A 557 25.07 -0.26 -9.89
C ALA A 557 26.08 -0.25 -8.75
N TYR A 558 25.63 0.15 -7.58
CA TYR A 558 26.42 0.24 -6.36
C TYR A 558 25.65 -0.37 -5.20
N ASP A 559 26.37 -1.06 -4.32
CA ASP A 559 25.87 -1.54 -3.06
C ASP A 559 26.50 -0.75 -1.92
N LEU A 560 25.67 -0.14 -1.11
CA LEU A 560 26.08 0.63 0.06
C LEU A 560 25.61 -0.13 1.30
N THR A 561 26.57 -0.63 2.08
CA THR A 561 26.30 -1.17 3.40
C THR A 561 26.77 -0.17 4.46
N LEU A 562 25.87 0.26 5.31
CA LEU A 562 26.17 1.08 6.46
C LEU A 562 25.71 0.35 7.72
N ARG A 563 26.58 0.31 8.72
CA ARG A 563 26.26 -0.26 10.03
C ARG A 563 26.42 0.80 11.09
N PHE A 564 25.59 0.78 12.08
CA PHE A 564 25.73 1.68 13.21
C PHE A 564 25.96 0.88 14.49
N ARG A 565 27.02 1.23 15.21
CA ARG A 565 27.40 0.65 16.49
C ARG A 565 27.29 1.71 17.58
N LYS A 566 26.71 1.38 18.70
CA LYS A 566 26.62 2.29 19.85
C LYS A 566 27.97 2.65 20.41
N GLN A 567 27.95 3.68 21.25
CA GLN A 567 29.14 4.21 21.92
C GLN A 567 29.83 3.19 22.83
N ASP A 568 29.11 2.16 23.33
CA ASP A 568 29.67 1.04 24.09
C ASP A 568 30.56 0.10 23.26
N GLY A 569 30.57 0.29 21.94
CA GLY A 569 31.44 -0.41 21.00
C GLY A 569 31.09 -1.88 20.74
N LYS A 570 30.10 -2.43 21.41
CA LYS A 570 29.79 -3.87 21.38
C LYS A 570 28.59 -4.24 20.54
N ASN A 571 27.61 -3.33 20.46
CA ASN A 571 26.31 -3.66 19.86
C ASN A 571 26.07 -2.88 18.57
N GLU A 572 25.85 -3.61 17.48
CA GLU A 572 25.35 -3.07 16.22
C GLU A 572 23.85 -2.79 16.38
N VAL A 573 23.42 -1.58 16.02
CA VAL A 573 22.07 -1.10 16.31
C VAL A 573 21.18 -1.16 15.09
N PHE A 574 21.75 -0.86 13.92
CA PHE A 574 21.08 -0.99 12.65
C PHE A 574 22.08 -1.15 11.51
N ARG A 575 21.58 -1.74 10.42
CA ARG A 575 22.29 -1.89 9.16
C ARG A 575 21.41 -1.40 8.02
N TYR A 576 22.02 -0.71 7.07
CA TYR A 576 21.43 -0.42 5.77
C TYR A 576 22.16 -1.20 4.71
N ASP A 577 21.43 -1.94 3.92
CA ASP A 577 21.88 -2.47 2.65
C ASP A 577 21.08 -1.77 1.55
N ARG A 578 21.70 -0.83 0.89
CA ARG A 578 21.09 -0.03 -0.15
C ARG A 578 21.78 -0.28 -1.48
N SER A 579 21.09 -0.87 -2.43
CA SER A 579 21.51 -0.89 -3.82
C SER A 579 20.93 0.31 -4.55
N PHE A 580 21.75 1.02 -5.28
CA PHE A 580 21.33 2.12 -6.14
C PHE A 580 22.15 2.10 -7.44
N ALA A 581 21.64 2.73 -8.47
CA ALA A 581 22.38 2.95 -9.69
C ALA A 581 22.65 4.44 -9.86
N GLY A 582 23.74 4.76 -10.54
CA GLY A 582 24.10 6.14 -10.81
C GLY A 582 24.72 6.33 -12.20
N LEU A 583 24.55 7.52 -12.75
CA LEU A 583 25.17 7.95 -14.01
C LEU A 583 25.32 9.47 -14.07
N LEU A 584 26.06 9.95 -15.04
CA LEU A 584 26.22 11.36 -15.36
C LEU A 584 25.39 11.73 -16.58
N ALA A 585 24.68 12.85 -16.51
CA ALA A 585 24.05 13.47 -17.68
C ALA A 585 24.86 14.68 -18.11
N LYS A 586 25.34 14.66 -19.36
CA LYS A 586 26.10 15.77 -19.94
C LYS A 586 25.20 16.92 -20.35
N ARG A 587 25.73 18.12 -20.25
CA ARG A 587 25.07 19.29 -20.81
C ARG A 587 25.04 19.20 -22.33
N ALA A 588 23.91 19.59 -22.91
CA ALA A 588 23.78 19.66 -24.36
C ALA A 588 24.65 20.80 -24.93
N GLU A 589 25.50 20.49 -25.91
CA GLU A 589 26.35 21.48 -26.56
C GLU A 589 25.54 22.45 -27.44
N GLN A 590 24.39 22.02 -27.93
CA GLN A 590 23.45 22.80 -28.73
C GLN A 590 22.02 22.55 -28.25
N PRO A 591 21.09 23.50 -28.39
CA PRO A 591 19.70 23.30 -28.02
C PRO A 591 19.10 22.08 -28.75
N ILE A 592 18.48 21.18 -27.97
CA ILE A 592 17.85 19.99 -28.53
C ILE A 592 16.41 20.31 -28.91
N VAL A 593 16.16 20.29 -30.22
CA VAL A 593 14.80 20.47 -30.78
C VAL A 593 14.11 19.13 -30.86
N ILE A 594 12.89 19.02 -30.30
CA ILE A 594 12.09 17.79 -30.29
C ILE A 594 11.34 17.69 -31.65
N ASP A 595 11.89 16.91 -32.56
CA ASP A 595 11.36 16.72 -33.92
C ASP A 595 11.30 15.25 -34.38
N GLY A 596 11.64 14.32 -33.46
CA GLY A 596 11.67 12.89 -33.77
C GLY A 596 12.85 12.46 -34.65
N ASN A 597 13.90 13.28 -34.81
CA ASN A 597 15.08 12.91 -35.57
C ASN A 597 16.14 12.25 -34.68
N PRO A 598 16.40 10.94 -34.81
CA PRO A 598 17.34 10.22 -33.95
C PRO A 598 18.82 10.60 -34.21
N ALA A 599 19.14 11.22 -35.37
CA ALA A 599 20.52 11.49 -35.74
C ALA A 599 21.24 12.45 -34.79
N LYS A 600 20.55 13.41 -34.20
CA LYS A 600 21.12 14.36 -33.24
C LYS A 600 21.59 13.70 -31.94
N TRP A 601 21.07 12.53 -31.65
CA TRP A 601 21.42 11.77 -30.44
C TRP A 601 22.67 10.92 -30.60
N THR A 602 23.31 10.89 -31.73
CA THR A 602 24.55 10.14 -31.99
C THR A 602 25.72 10.62 -31.13
N ALA A 603 25.71 11.88 -30.71
CA ALA A 603 26.73 12.46 -29.83
C ALA A 603 26.58 12.01 -28.37
N TYR A 604 25.44 11.41 -27.98
CA TYR A 604 25.16 10.98 -26.60
C TYR A 604 25.27 9.46 -26.49
N PRO A 605 25.84 8.96 -25.38
CA PRO A 605 26.01 7.53 -25.18
C PRO A 605 24.65 6.83 -25.01
N ALA A 606 24.55 5.62 -25.53
CA ALA A 606 23.40 4.76 -25.37
C ALA A 606 23.56 3.94 -24.09
N ILE A 607 22.58 3.98 -23.24
CA ILE A 607 22.55 3.27 -21.94
C ILE A 607 21.49 2.17 -22.03
N PRO A 608 21.89 0.89 -21.97
CA PRO A 608 20.92 -0.19 -22.13
C PRO A 608 19.99 -0.30 -20.93
N MET A 609 18.72 -0.55 -21.21
CA MET A 609 17.72 -0.94 -20.21
C MET A 609 17.77 -2.45 -20.00
N THR A 610 18.10 -2.89 -18.81
CA THR A 610 18.40 -4.31 -18.56
C THR A 610 17.39 -5.04 -17.68
N THR A 611 16.54 -4.31 -16.98
CA THR A 611 15.60 -4.90 -16.02
C THR A 611 14.25 -5.15 -16.71
N ARG A 612 13.89 -6.43 -16.81
CA ARG A 612 12.70 -6.92 -17.53
C ARG A 612 11.70 -7.53 -16.58
N PHE A 613 10.42 -7.31 -16.84
CA PHE A 613 9.32 -7.90 -16.08
C PHE A 613 8.23 -8.41 -17.01
N ARG A 614 7.52 -9.45 -16.57
CA ARG A 614 6.27 -9.86 -17.22
C ARG A 614 5.16 -8.85 -16.91
N GLY A 615 4.11 -8.88 -17.72
CA GLY A 615 2.88 -8.14 -17.43
C GLY A 615 2.29 -8.50 -16.06
N LYS A 616 1.55 -7.56 -15.50
CA LYS A 616 1.02 -7.61 -14.13
C LYS A 616 0.12 -8.84 -13.85
N PHE A 617 -0.53 -9.39 -14.88
CA PHE A 617 -1.46 -10.50 -14.75
C PHE A 617 -0.87 -11.80 -15.31
N LEU A 618 -1.02 -12.85 -14.54
CA LEU A 618 -0.54 -14.21 -14.82
C LEU A 618 -1.15 -14.88 -16.07
N GLN A 619 -1.99 -14.21 -16.81
CA GLN A 619 -2.52 -14.71 -18.09
C GLN A 619 -1.41 -14.96 -19.13
N HIS A 620 -0.24 -14.34 -18.92
CA HIS A 620 0.92 -14.47 -19.82
C HIS A 620 2.02 -15.34 -19.20
N ARG A 621 1.72 -16.61 -18.97
CA ARG A 621 2.72 -17.62 -18.55
C ARG A 621 3.68 -18.00 -19.70
N GLY A 622 4.01 -17.07 -20.59
CA GLY A 622 5.02 -17.23 -21.62
C GLY A 622 6.45 -17.07 -21.07
N LEU A 623 7.43 -17.44 -21.87
CA LEU A 623 8.83 -17.10 -21.65
C LEU A 623 8.98 -15.58 -21.59
N PHE A 624 10.02 -15.09 -20.90
CA PHE A 624 10.38 -13.68 -21.01
C PHE A 624 10.67 -13.37 -22.48
N PRO A 625 10.22 -12.21 -22.97
CA PRO A 625 10.68 -11.77 -24.28
C PRO A 625 12.21 -11.72 -24.25
N ASP A 626 12.83 -12.26 -25.29
CA ASP A 626 14.26 -12.12 -25.43
C ASP A 626 14.63 -10.71 -25.89
N ALA A 627 15.91 -10.40 -25.99
CA ALA A 627 16.35 -9.09 -26.40
C ALA A 627 16.08 -8.79 -27.89
N LYS A 628 15.66 -9.80 -28.66
CA LYS A 628 15.26 -9.64 -30.07
C LYS A 628 13.79 -9.23 -30.19
N ASP A 629 12.95 -9.80 -29.29
CA ASP A 629 11.54 -9.46 -29.16
C ASP A 629 11.38 -8.01 -28.67
N PHE A 630 11.94 -7.70 -27.52
CA PHE A 630 11.81 -6.38 -26.92
C PHE A 630 13.07 -5.93 -26.20
N SER A 631 13.68 -4.82 -26.62
CA SER A 631 14.85 -4.23 -25.96
C SER A 631 14.89 -2.73 -26.17
N ALA A 632 15.62 -2.00 -25.33
CA ALA A 632 15.77 -0.57 -25.46
C ALA A 632 17.07 -0.04 -24.88
N ASP A 633 17.52 1.05 -25.50
CA ASP A 633 18.56 1.93 -24.97
C ASP A 633 17.96 3.32 -24.75
N TYR A 634 18.43 4.01 -23.72
CA TYR A 634 18.09 5.41 -23.53
C TYR A 634 19.33 6.30 -23.55
N LYS A 635 19.11 7.57 -23.87
CA LYS A 635 20.11 8.63 -23.85
C LYS A 635 19.53 9.82 -23.12
N ILE A 636 20.36 10.52 -22.36
CA ILE A 636 19.95 11.65 -21.53
C ILE A 636 20.90 12.81 -21.70
N ALA A 637 20.36 14.00 -21.82
CA ALA A 637 21.08 15.26 -21.86
C ALA A 637 20.28 16.35 -21.13
N TRP A 638 20.89 17.47 -20.82
CA TRP A 638 20.24 18.59 -20.16
C TRP A 638 20.83 19.92 -20.58
N ASP A 639 20.05 20.97 -20.44
CA ASP A 639 20.51 22.37 -20.40
C ASP A 639 19.58 23.16 -19.46
N GLU A 640 19.72 24.47 -19.42
CA GLU A 640 18.86 25.32 -18.57
C GLU A 640 17.40 25.38 -19.02
N ASN A 641 17.12 24.96 -20.26
CA ASN A 641 15.79 24.99 -20.87
C ASN A 641 15.05 23.65 -20.73
N GLY A 642 15.77 22.55 -20.45
CA GLY A 642 15.12 21.25 -20.32
C GLY A 642 16.04 20.10 -19.90
N LEU A 643 15.38 19.04 -19.48
CA LEU A 643 15.92 17.70 -19.37
C LEU A 643 15.41 16.91 -20.58
N TYR A 644 16.35 16.34 -21.34
CA TYR A 644 16.05 15.68 -22.61
C TYR A 644 16.29 14.19 -22.48
N LEU A 645 15.35 13.43 -23.00
CA LEU A 645 15.39 11.97 -23.02
C LEU A 645 15.13 11.47 -24.43
N ALA A 646 15.96 10.55 -24.89
CA ALA A 646 15.74 9.77 -26.10
C ALA A 646 15.70 8.29 -25.76
N VAL A 647 14.70 7.57 -26.23
CA VAL A 647 14.54 6.14 -26.00
C VAL A 647 14.42 5.43 -27.33
N PHE A 648 15.35 4.53 -27.59
CA PHE A 648 15.43 3.71 -28.80
C PHE A 648 14.93 2.31 -28.45
N VAL A 649 13.78 1.95 -28.96
CA VAL A 649 13.14 0.65 -28.70
C VAL A 649 13.28 -0.24 -29.90
N LYS A 650 13.75 -1.48 -29.68
CA LYS A 650 13.63 -2.58 -30.64
C LYS A 650 12.46 -3.43 -30.22
N ASP A 651 11.56 -3.65 -31.15
CA ASP A 651 10.31 -4.35 -30.91
C ASP A 651 9.86 -4.98 -32.24
N ASP A 652 9.50 -6.24 -32.22
CA ASP A 652 9.08 -6.97 -33.40
C ASP A 652 7.65 -6.62 -33.84
N LYS A 653 6.84 -6.01 -32.92
CA LYS A 653 5.45 -5.71 -33.19
C LYS A 653 4.90 -4.52 -32.41
N PHE A 654 4.89 -3.36 -33.02
CA PHE A 654 4.24 -2.21 -32.42
C PHE A 654 2.71 -2.36 -32.36
N VAL A 655 2.13 -2.38 -31.18
CA VAL A 655 0.69 -2.49 -30.94
C VAL A 655 0.12 -1.20 -30.37
N TRP A 656 -0.82 -0.66 -31.09
CA TRP A 656 -1.64 0.46 -30.64
C TRP A 656 -3.12 0.06 -30.57
N LYS A 657 -3.78 0.47 -29.53
CA LYS A 657 -5.22 0.30 -29.30
C LYS A 657 -5.83 1.64 -28.93
N ASN A 658 -6.98 1.93 -29.50
CA ASN A 658 -7.72 3.12 -29.10
C ASN A 658 -8.20 2.96 -27.64
N GLN A 659 -7.54 3.67 -26.75
CA GLN A 659 -7.91 3.65 -25.33
C GLN A 659 -9.02 4.67 -25.06
N PRO A 660 -10.01 4.28 -24.25
CA PRO A 660 -11.10 5.17 -23.88
C PRO A 660 -10.66 6.43 -23.14
N ARG A 661 -9.58 6.34 -22.40
CA ARG A 661 -9.00 7.45 -21.64
C ARG A 661 -7.52 7.54 -21.99
N ILE A 662 -7.01 8.74 -22.18
CA ILE A 662 -5.59 8.97 -22.48
C ILE A 662 -4.69 8.32 -21.42
N LYS A 663 -5.08 8.40 -20.16
CA LYS A 663 -4.34 7.79 -19.05
C LYS A 663 -4.21 6.26 -19.12
N ASP A 664 -5.04 5.59 -19.90
CA ASP A 664 -4.94 4.15 -20.15
C ASP A 664 -3.96 3.80 -21.29
N GLY A 665 -3.28 4.78 -21.84
CA GLY A 665 -2.29 4.60 -22.90
C GLY A 665 -1.14 3.66 -22.56
N TRP A 666 -0.87 3.43 -21.27
CA TRP A 666 0.08 2.44 -20.80
C TRP A 666 -0.26 1.00 -21.19
N LYS A 667 -1.49 0.75 -21.65
CA LYS A 667 -1.94 -0.55 -22.18
C LYS A 667 -1.47 -0.82 -23.61
N ASN A 668 -0.81 0.13 -24.21
CA ASN A 668 -0.19 0.06 -25.53
C ASN A 668 1.32 -0.05 -25.39
N ASP A 669 2.03 -0.21 -26.50
CA ASP A 669 3.46 0.06 -26.55
C ASP A 669 3.69 1.53 -26.23
N SER A 670 4.31 1.76 -25.08
CA SER A 670 4.30 3.09 -24.51
C SER A 670 5.45 3.33 -23.53
N LEU A 671 5.68 4.60 -23.24
CA LEU A 671 6.75 5.07 -22.37
C LEU A 671 6.16 5.74 -21.14
N GLN A 672 6.71 5.44 -19.96
CA GLN A 672 6.53 6.24 -18.75
C GLN A 672 7.89 6.72 -18.22
N VAL A 673 7.89 7.91 -17.64
CA VAL A 673 9.08 8.55 -17.05
C VAL A 673 8.72 9.09 -15.69
N PHE A 674 9.60 8.87 -14.73
CA PHE A 674 9.43 9.26 -13.33
C PHE A 674 10.63 10.08 -12.86
N PHE A 675 10.37 11.06 -11.98
CA PHE A 675 11.43 11.88 -11.38
C PHE A 675 11.25 11.92 -9.86
N ASP A 676 12.31 11.57 -9.13
CA ASP A 676 12.51 11.86 -7.72
C ASP A 676 13.37 13.12 -7.65
N THR A 677 12.75 14.27 -7.41
CA THR A 677 13.39 15.58 -7.56
C THR A 677 14.30 15.94 -6.39
N PHE A 678 14.12 15.31 -5.25
CA PHE A 678 15.01 15.41 -4.10
C PHE A 678 16.07 14.32 -4.07
N ALA A 679 15.98 13.33 -4.94
CA ALA A 679 16.84 12.17 -4.97
C ALA A 679 16.94 11.50 -3.58
N ASP A 680 15.82 11.46 -2.85
CA ASP A 680 15.80 10.94 -1.50
C ASP A 680 15.30 9.49 -1.44
N GLY A 681 14.77 8.99 -2.53
CA GLY A 681 14.28 7.63 -2.67
C GLY A 681 13.14 7.32 -1.71
N ARG A 682 12.45 8.35 -1.23
CA ARG A 682 11.35 8.22 -0.30
C ARG A 682 10.06 8.26 -1.05
N ASP A 683 9.31 7.22 -0.86
CA ASP A 683 7.89 7.21 -1.11
C ASP A 683 7.21 7.07 0.23
N SER A 684 6.49 8.08 0.67
CA SER A 684 5.92 8.14 2.00
C SER A 684 4.86 7.08 2.22
N ASP A 685 4.18 6.60 1.16
CA ASP A 685 3.11 5.62 1.29
C ASP A 685 2.93 4.69 0.11
N ARG A 686 3.76 4.81 -0.91
CA ARG A 686 3.81 3.92 -2.07
C ARG A 686 2.51 3.71 -2.82
N LYS A 687 1.52 4.48 -2.54
CA LYS A 687 0.35 4.61 -3.38
C LYS A 687 0.11 6.06 -3.67
N ARG A 688 0.85 6.60 -4.66
CA ARG A 688 0.58 7.92 -5.22
C ARG A 688 0.53 8.97 -4.13
N THR A 689 1.60 9.12 -3.43
CA THR A 689 1.69 10.05 -2.35
C THR A 689 1.70 11.46 -2.86
N THR A 690 0.65 12.11 -2.57
CA THR A 690 0.62 13.56 -2.57
C THR A 690 1.42 14.01 -1.35
N GLY A 691 2.50 14.65 -1.55
CA GLY A 691 3.42 15.08 -0.49
C GLY A 691 4.82 14.58 -0.72
N SER A 692 5.02 13.75 -1.73
CA SER A 692 6.32 13.50 -2.30
C SER A 692 6.68 14.63 -3.27
N ASP A 693 7.92 14.68 -3.62
CA ASP A 693 8.47 15.57 -4.63
C ASP A 693 8.53 14.91 -6.01
N ASP A 694 7.86 13.78 -6.17
CA ASP A 694 7.93 12.93 -7.35
C ASP A 694 7.01 13.37 -8.47
N TRP A 695 7.48 13.19 -9.69
CA TRP A 695 6.68 13.30 -10.91
C TRP A 695 6.50 11.95 -11.59
N SER A 696 5.38 11.79 -12.27
CA SER A 696 5.12 10.64 -13.15
C SER A 696 4.41 11.08 -14.42
N TYR A 697 5.02 10.72 -15.55
CA TYR A 697 4.54 11.03 -16.88
C TYR A 697 4.35 9.78 -17.73
N GLY A 698 3.27 9.74 -18.51
CA GLY A 698 3.07 8.76 -19.56
C GLY A 698 3.12 9.42 -20.94
N ILE A 699 3.85 8.85 -21.87
CA ILE A 699 3.99 9.33 -23.24
C ILE A 699 3.37 8.30 -24.17
N TYR A 700 2.26 8.64 -24.81
CA TYR A 700 1.39 7.71 -25.49
C TYR A 700 1.08 8.11 -26.92
N PRO A 701 1.39 7.26 -27.91
CA PRO A 701 0.85 7.41 -29.25
C PRO A 701 -0.69 7.43 -29.24
N GLN A 702 -1.27 8.35 -29.98
CA GLN A 702 -2.73 8.52 -30.07
C GLN A 702 -3.32 7.88 -31.33
N ASP A 703 -2.47 7.39 -32.22
CA ASP A 703 -2.84 6.65 -33.41
C ASP A 703 -1.81 5.57 -33.72
N ALA A 704 -2.19 4.65 -34.62
CA ALA A 704 -1.33 3.53 -34.98
C ALA A 704 -0.07 3.95 -35.75
N ALA A 705 -0.05 5.15 -36.36
CA ALA A 705 1.12 5.70 -37.04
C ALA A 705 2.09 6.39 -36.06
N GLY A 706 1.62 6.74 -34.88
CA GLY A 706 2.38 7.55 -33.91
C GLY A 706 2.51 9.02 -34.32
N SER A 707 1.60 9.49 -35.18
CA SER A 707 1.65 10.87 -35.72
C SER A 707 1.22 11.90 -34.68
N ALA A 708 0.46 11.51 -33.71
CA ALA A 708 0.07 12.31 -32.53
C ALA A 708 0.51 11.63 -31.24
N LEU A 709 1.02 12.42 -30.28
CA LEU A 709 1.36 11.98 -28.95
C LEU A 709 0.53 12.73 -27.92
N ALA A 710 0.17 12.04 -26.86
CA ALA A 710 -0.29 12.66 -25.63
C ALA A 710 0.75 12.43 -24.53
N VAL A 711 1.03 13.46 -23.75
CA VAL A 711 1.79 13.34 -22.51
C VAL A 711 0.81 13.48 -21.36
N TRP A 712 0.68 12.44 -20.56
CA TRP A 712 -0.20 12.41 -19.42
C TRP A 712 0.59 12.53 -18.12
N ARG A 713 0.17 13.40 -17.24
CA ARG A 713 0.77 13.62 -15.93
C ARG A 713 0.00 12.83 -14.88
N TYR A 714 0.59 11.74 -14.39
CA TYR A 714 -0.05 10.91 -13.35
C TYR A 714 0.16 11.44 -11.95
N LEU A 715 1.35 11.97 -11.69
CA LEU A 715 1.77 12.43 -10.36
C LEU A 715 2.47 13.77 -10.48
N THR A 716 2.22 14.62 -9.51
CA THR A 716 2.90 15.90 -9.31
C THR A 716 3.38 16.01 -7.88
N PRO A 717 4.46 16.73 -7.60
CA PRO A 717 4.85 17.07 -6.25
C PRO A 717 3.77 17.83 -5.49
N ASP A 718 3.88 17.85 -4.17
CA ASP A 718 3.02 18.67 -3.33
C ASP A 718 3.12 20.15 -3.74
N VAL A 719 1.98 20.80 -3.82
CA VAL A 719 1.84 22.23 -4.19
C VAL A 719 2.73 23.14 -3.32
N GLN A 720 3.00 22.75 -2.08
CA GLN A 720 3.90 23.49 -1.20
C GLN A 720 5.37 23.40 -1.62
N LEU A 721 5.77 22.38 -2.37
CA LEU A 721 7.12 22.20 -2.88
C LEU A 721 7.34 22.86 -4.23
N THR A 722 6.29 23.04 -5.00
CA THR A 722 6.30 23.63 -6.34
C THR A 722 5.97 25.11 -6.28
N ARG A 723 6.92 25.93 -5.89
CA ARG A 723 6.77 27.39 -5.83
C ARG A 723 6.48 27.95 -7.22
N GLY A 724 5.21 28.07 -7.58
CA GLY A 724 4.82 28.76 -8.81
C GLY A 724 4.26 27.88 -9.93
N VAL A 725 4.21 26.59 -9.81
CA VAL A 725 3.38 25.75 -10.69
C VAL A 725 1.93 25.74 -10.15
N ALA A 726 1.38 26.92 -9.98
CA ALA A 726 -0.04 27.10 -9.82
C ALA A 726 -0.71 26.51 -11.07
N GLY A 727 -1.10 25.24 -10.99
CA GLY A 727 -1.82 24.59 -12.08
C GLY A 727 -1.27 23.26 -12.60
N ALA A 728 -0.08 22.81 -12.23
CA ALA A 728 0.32 21.45 -12.52
C ALA A 728 -0.55 20.50 -11.68
N LYS A 729 -1.49 19.84 -12.35
CA LYS A 729 -2.41 18.90 -11.72
C LYS A 729 -2.05 17.49 -12.13
N ALA A 730 -2.07 16.57 -11.17
CA ALA A 730 -2.08 15.16 -11.47
C ALA A 730 -3.33 14.77 -12.29
N ASP A 731 -3.23 13.66 -13.00
CA ASP A 731 -4.30 13.13 -13.87
C ASP A 731 -4.75 14.12 -14.97
N THR A 732 -3.81 14.85 -15.58
CA THR A 732 -4.04 15.81 -16.66
C THR A 732 -3.05 15.67 -17.81
N LEU A 733 -3.35 16.29 -18.95
CA LEU A 733 -2.37 16.49 -20.03
C LEU A 733 -1.25 17.45 -19.58
N ALA A 734 -0.02 17.13 -19.98
CA ALA A 734 1.17 17.92 -19.68
C ALA A 734 1.56 18.76 -20.91
N ASP A 735 1.12 20.02 -20.93
CA ASP A 735 1.40 20.96 -22.04
C ASP A 735 2.84 21.50 -22.02
N ASP A 736 3.50 21.37 -20.87
CA ASP A 736 4.87 21.82 -20.61
C ASP A 736 5.94 20.76 -20.91
N VAL A 737 5.53 19.60 -21.40
CA VAL A 737 6.39 18.51 -21.86
C VAL A 737 6.22 18.36 -23.38
N LYS A 738 7.34 18.44 -24.13
CA LYS A 738 7.34 18.20 -25.57
C LYS A 738 7.79 16.78 -25.84
N ALA A 739 7.10 16.09 -26.74
CA ALA A 739 7.46 14.73 -27.12
C ALA A 739 7.30 14.53 -28.63
N ALA A 740 8.15 13.68 -29.19
CA ALA A 740 8.06 13.19 -30.57
C ALA A 740 8.23 11.67 -30.60
N PHE A 741 7.60 11.04 -31.55
CA PHE A 741 7.66 9.61 -31.78
C PHE A 741 7.94 9.33 -33.24
N ARG A 742 8.69 8.26 -33.50
CA ARG A 742 8.96 7.82 -34.86
C ARG A 742 9.12 6.31 -34.91
N LYS A 743 8.44 5.64 -35.82
CA LYS A 743 8.71 4.24 -36.12
C LYS A 743 10.03 4.10 -36.85
N THR A 744 10.78 3.07 -36.53
CA THR A 744 12.03 2.68 -37.18
C THR A 744 11.84 1.36 -37.94
N ALA A 745 12.86 0.86 -38.59
CA ALA A 745 12.79 -0.41 -39.31
C ALA A 745 12.63 -1.61 -38.39
N ASP A 746 13.12 -1.51 -37.14
CA ASP A 746 13.19 -2.58 -36.17
C ASP A 746 12.58 -2.20 -34.78
N GLY A 747 11.64 -1.23 -34.81
CA GLY A 747 10.97 -0.78 -33.58
C GLY A 747 10.51 0.67 -33.65
N TYR A 748 10.82 1.46 -32.62
CA TYR A 748 10.40 2.85 -32.54
C TYR A 748 11.32 3.71 -31.66
N PHE A 749 11.17 5.00 -31.79
CA PHE A 749 11.98 6.02 -31.12
C PHE A 749 11.06 7.03 -30.43
N TYR A 750 11.32 7.29 -29.15
CA TYR A 750 10.74 8.40 -28.41
C TYR A 750 11.78 9.48 -28.15
N GLU A 751 11.37 10.71 -28.27
CA GLU A 751 12.14 11.88 -27.90
C GLU A 751 11.28 12.78 -27.02
N VAL A 752 11.80 13.17 -25.84
CA VAL A 752 11.02 13.92 -24.85
C VAL A 752 11.88 15.05 -24.26
N ALA A 753 11.30 16.23 -24.14
CA ALA A 753 11.87 17.35 -23.39
C ALA A 753 10.96 17.74 -22.24
N PHE A 754 11.49 17.65 -21.05
CA PHE A 754 10.85 18.12 -19.83
C PHE A 754 11.34 19.53 -19.52
N SER A 755 10.44 20.49 -19.52
CA SER A 755 10.76 21.89 -19.19
C SER A 755 11.23 21.99 -17.74
N PRO A 756 11.90 23.10 -17.33
CA PRO A 756 12.21 23.32 -15.92
C PRO A 756 11.01 23.20 -14.98
N LYS A 757 9.80 23.58 -15.46
CA LYS A 757 8.54 23.46 -14.72
C LYS A 757 8.09 22.03 -14.51
N SER A 758 8.39 21.15 -15.47
CA SER A 758 8.01 19.74 -15.44
C SER A 758 8.87 18.89 -14.51
N VAL A 759 9.88 19.46 -13.90
CA VAL A 759 10.80 18.80 -12.96
C VAL A 759 10.96 19.57 -11.64
N GLU A 760 10.18 20.62 -11.41
CA GLU A 760 10.22 21.34 -10.12
C GLU A 760 9.84 20.41 -8.95
N PRO A 761 10.42 20.57 -7.76
CA PRO A 761 11.34 21.62 -7.32
C PRO A 761 12.81 21.44 -7.75
N PHE A 762 13.12 20.43 -8.56
CA PHE A 762 14.47 20.22 -9.09
C PHE A 762 14.90 21.39 -9.98
N ARG A 763 16.18 21.75 -9.89
CA ARG A 763 16.76 22.80 -10.73
C ARG A 763 17.77 22.20 -11.68
N LEU A 764 17.59 22.48 -12.97
CA LEU A 764 18.52 22.10 -14.03
C LEU A 764 19.80 22.94 -13.91
N LYS A 765 20.77 22.40 -13.19
CA LYS A 765 22.07 23.02 -12.91
C LYS A 765 23.12 21.93 -12.72
N ALA A 766 24.30 22.16 -13.29
CA ALA A 766 25.45 21.27 -13.08
C ALA A 766 25.70 21.05 -11.58
N GLY A 767 25.95 19.82 -11.22
CA GLY A 767 26.16 19.39 -9.84
C GLY A 767 24.92 18.92 -9.10
N ASN A 768 23.70 19.17 -9.61
CA ASN A 768 22.49 18.68 -9.02
C ASN A 768 22.24 17.21 -9.40
N THR A 769 21.55 16.51 -8.53
CA THR A 769 21.20 15.08 -8.68
C THR A 769 19.70 14.91 -8.54
N LEU A 770 19.09 14.09 -9.43
CA LEU A 770 17.71 13.63 -9.32
C LEU A 770 17.64 12.12 -9.58
N GLY A 771 16.59 11.46 -9.11
CA GLY A 771 16.25 10.09 -9.51
C GLY A 771 15.46 10.07 -10.82
N ILE A 772 15.75 9.15 -11.74
CA ILE A 772 15.01 9.01 -13.00
C ILE A 772 14.62 7.56 -13.23
N GLY A 773 13.33 7.27 -13.17
CA GLY A 773 12.76 6.00 -13.60
C GLY A 773 12.24 6.06 -15.03
N ILE A 774 12.53 5.05 -15.83
CA ILE A 774 12.02 4.87 -17.19
C ILE A 774 11.36 3.51 -17.26
N LEU A 775 10.16 3.45 -17.81
CA LEU A 775 9.39 2.23 -17.95
C LEU A 775 8.79 2.16 -19.34
N LEU A 776 9.09 1.11 -20.06
CA LEU A 776 8.49 0.76 -21.34
C LEU A 776 7.51 -0.39 -21.16
N TYR A 777 6.41 -0.33 -21.86
CA TYR A 777 5.42 -1.40 -21.96
C TYR A 777 5.46 -1.98 -23.37
N ASP A 778 5.29 -3.28 -23.43
CA ASP A 778 5.27 -4.10 -24.64
C ASP A 778 3.95 -4.88 -24.71
N ALA A 779 3.17 -4.64 -25.75
CA ALA A 779 1.79 -5.06 -25.88
C ALA A 779 1.55 -5.89 -27.16
N ASP A 780 2.24 -6.95 -27.35
CA ASP A 780 2.22 -7.84 -28.53
C ASP A 780 0.86 -8.27 -29.09
N ASP A 781 -0.16 -8.27 -28.27
CA ASP A 781 -1.49 -8.75 -28.66
C ASP A 781 -2.56 -7.67 -28.45
N PRO A 782 -3.15 -7.13 -29.55
CA PRO A 782 -4.18 -6.12 -29.45
C PRO A 782 -5.47 -6.61 -28.78
N SER A 783 -5.71 -7.91 -28.69
CA SER A 783 -6.89 -8.48 -28.03
C SER A 783 -6.76 -8.49 -26.50
N GLN A 784 -5.56 -8.38 -25.95
CA GLN A 784 -5.31 -8.40 -24.53
C GLN A 784 -5.50 -7.04 -23.89
N GLN A 785 -5.99 -7.03 -22.66
CA GLN A 785 -6.26 -5.77 -21.96
C GLN A 785 -5.01 -5.09 -21.41
N GLU A 786 -3.91 -5.83 -21.25
CA GLU A 786 -2.67 -5.33 -20.65
C GLU A 786 -1.42 -5.74 -21.43
N PRO A 787 -0.32 -5.00 -21.31
CA PRO A 787 0.94 -5.31 -21.92
C PRO A 787 1.49 -6.67 -21.47
N ARG A 788 2.16 -7.36 -22.39
CA ARG A 788 2.77 -8.66 -22.15
C ARG A 788 4.00 -8.56 -21.26
N SER A 789 4.81 -7.55 -21.49
CA SER A 789 6.05 -7.36 -20.76
C SER A 789 6.36 -5.89 -20.49
N ARG A 790 7.37 -5.66 -19.69
CA ARG A 790 7.85 -4.35 -19.31
C ARG A 790 9.37 -4.33 -19.25
N LEU A 791 9.97 -3.22 -19.62
CA LEU A 791 11.40 -2.98 -19.55
C LEU A 791 11.66 -1.67 -18.83
N THR A 792 12.61 -1.66 -17.90
CA THR A 792 12.93 -0.47 -17.10
C THR A 792 14.43 -0.30 -16.89
N ASN A 793 14.83 0.94 -16.62
CA ASN A 793 16.19 1.28 -16.19
C ASN A 793 16.41 1.12 -14.67
N THR A 794 15.40 0.72 -13.90
CA THR A 794 15.51 0.60 -12.45
C THR A 794 16.30 -0.63 -12.00
N THR A 795 16.75 -0.65 -10.76
CA THR A 795 17.58 -1.72 -10.20
C THR A 795 16.76 -2.76 -9.41
N GLY A 796 15.81 -3.44 -10.06
CA GLY A 796 15.23 -4.64 -9.46
C GLY A 796 13.87 -4.49 -8.81
N THR A 797 12.98 -3.67 -9.35
CA THR A 797 11.57 -3.61 -8.96
C THR A 797 10.65 -3.86 -10.14
N ASP A 798 9.57 -4.59 -9.91
CA ASP A 798 8.49 -4.81 -10.88
C ASP A 798 7.41 -3.70 -10.86
N MET A 799 7.52 -2.79 -9.92
CA MET A 799 6.66 -1.60 -9.81
C MET A 799 7.50 -0.33 -9.85
N PRO A 800 8.19 -0.07 -10.98
CA PRO A 800 9.10 1.07 -11.08
C PRO A 800 8.40 2.41 -10.87
N ASN A 801 7.11 2.49 -11.17
CA ASN A 801 6.29 3.68 -10.98
C ASN A 801 5.94 3.99 -9.50
N GLU A 802 6.32 3.11 -8.58
CA GLU A 802 5.97 3.24 -7.15
C GLU A 802 7.20 3.15 -6.22
N ARG A 803 8.39 3.09 -6.80
CA ARG A 803 9.62 2.80 -6.05
C ARG A 803 10.78 3.72 -6.41
N PRO A 804 10.73 4.99 -6.00
CA PRO A 804 11.82 5.95 -6.26
C PRO A 804 13.18 5.51 -5.69
N ASP A 805 13.17 4.67 -4.65
CA ASP A 805 14.38 4.09 -4.10
C ASP A 805 15.17 3.17 -5.06
N PHE A 806 14.56 2.73 -6.17
CA PHE A 806 15.20 1.95 -7.22
C PHE A 806 15.48 2.75 -8.50
N TRP A 807 15.07 4.01 -8.56
CA TRP A 807 15.35 4.84 -9.74
C TRP A 807 16.83 5.23 -9.75
N PRO A 808 17.50 5.11 -10.90
CA PRO A 808 18.87 5.57 -11.03
C PRO A 808 19.05 7.04 -10.67
N LEU A 809 20.08 7.33 -9.92
CA LEU A 809 20.47 8.68 -9.60
C LEU A 809 21.24 9.28 -10.77
N VAL A 810 20.78 10.39 -11.29
CA VAL A 810 21.38 11.11 -12.41
C VAL A 810 21.96 12.42 -11.91
N ARG A 811 23.28 12.58 -12.07
CA ARG A 811 23.98 13.82 -11.75
C ARG A 811 24.21 14.63 -13.03
N LEU A 812 23.78 15.87 -13.02
CA LEU A 812 24.01 16.81 -14.13
C LEU A 812 25.47 17.29 -14.12
N THR A 813 26.13 17.26 -15.29
CA THR A 813 27.52 17.73 -15.47
C THR A 813 27.61 18.71 -16.63
N GLU A 814 28.63 19.53 -16.62
CA GLU A 814 28.98 20.39 -17.76
C GLU A 814 29.25 19.54 -19.00
#